data_fb75e30a33fcc45d8242cb6e72e65042
#
_entry.id   fb75e30a33fcc45d8242cb6e72e65042
#
_cell.length_a   1.000
_cell.length_b   1.000
_cell.length_c   1.000
_cell.angle_alpha   90.00
_cell.angle_beta   90.00
_cell.angle_gamma   90.00
#
_symmetry.space_group_name_H-M   'P 1'
#
loop_
_entity.id
_entity.type
_entity.pdbx_description
1 polymer ?
#
loop_
_entity_poly.entity_id
_entity_poly.type
_entity_poly.pdbx_seq_one_letter_code
_entity_poly.pdbx_strand_id
1 'polypeptide(L)'
;MTDLPLPGSPAALVARAEAPSTALQTVVDPLGHHELLVVIVQLTLLLFVARALGIAFSRVGQPAVVGELLAGVVLGPSLFGVLLPGVYDAVFAVPESQFHLLEVISWVGLIMLLIVTGLETDVDLILRKGRVAVVLSLGGILLPFATGFALGWYLPSEFIASADQRLVFSLFIATAMSISAIPVIAKILIDLDIVRRDFGQLILAAGMVDDTIGWILLATVAGLAQSGTVDAASALRTVVSVVVFLVVAFTLGRRAVDGLVRWVDDVVGGETTMITLLVVLALAAGAVTQYLGLEAILGAFVVGILVGQVNRFDYQLRHLFEVVTLGIFAPVFFAIAGLRMDVAALLDPTVLLVGLVVLAVACVGKFGGVFVAGRAVGLSNWEAIGIGGGMNARGAMEIIVATIGLGLGILTTEMYSIIVMVALVTSLMAPAVIRWALPHIEVGEAERTRLEAEDEARRGFVGGLSRVLLPTRCSVESQFAARLLGDLVAGREVEVTTMYVSEGDDAGASTWTLDSLRGRVGRRAGRAVPSSPEDGEDHGSTASRCLDRMRSRIAATGESTVRGIVRAGGDDATRAVLDEARRGYDLLVLGTGTPGRRPDEPLFTDAVDTIIRDSPCPFLVVRSDHERFGDGEGVRDYPVERILLPTTGTTHNRRAAEAAFAVARARDAVVEVVNVVDPPRTTDVFATRPDVTPAMDLGADLVENEAAVGRRMGARVETRVVVADGDTDPEATVVSLAADTGADLVFLGSSVRNVTQRAFLGHRVDYILEEAPCPVAVVGSS
;
A
#
# COMPACT_ATOMS: atom_id res chain seq x y z
N MET A 1 -27.53 -14.10 -58.97
CA MET A 1 -26.45 -14.97 -58.57
C MET A 1 -25.16 -14.18 -58.76
N THR A 2 -24.77 -13.48 -57.75
CA THR A 2 -23.49 -12.74 -57.73
C THR A 2 -22.86 -13.07 -56.40
N ASP A 3 -21.73 -13.76 -56.48
CA ASP A 3 -20.94 -14.22 -55.34
C ASP A 3 -20.46 -13.05 -54.48
N LEU A 4 -20.95 -12.96 -53.25
CA LEU A 4 -20.33 -12.14 -52.21
C LEU A 4 -19.18 -12.94 -51.60
N PRO A 5 -17.95 -12.42 -51.55
CA PRO A 5 -16.83 -13.11 -50.93
C PRO A 5 -17.01 -13.17 -49.42
N LEU A 6 -16.72 -14.30 -48.81
CA LEU A 6 -16.75 -14.58 -47.38
C LEU A 6 -15.82 -13.60 -46.62
N PRO A 7 -16.23 -13.11 -45.42
CA PRO A 7 -15.39 -12.23 -44.59
C PRO A 7 -14.17 -13.03 -44.08
N GLY A 8 -12.99 -12.63 -44.50
CA GLY A 8 -11.72 -13.24 -44.07
C GLY A 8 -10.76 -13.68 -45.16
N SER A 9 -11.09 -13.48 -46.45
CA SER A 9 -10.15 -13.77 -47.53
C SER A 9 -9.13 -12.64 -47.73
N PRO A 10 -7.86 -12.93 -48.14
CA PRO A 10 -6.84 -11.93 -48.47
C PRO A 10 -7.32 -10.91 -49.52
N ALA A 11 -8.25 -11.28 -50.39
CA ALA A 11 -8.88 -10.43 -51.39
C ALA A 11 -9.78 -9.32 -50.77
N ALA A 12 -10.40 -9.57 -49.60
CA ALA A 12 -11.21 -8.58 -48.89
C ALA A 12 -10.32 -7.52 -48.18
N LEU A 13 -9.11 -7.89 -47.78
CA LEU A 13 -8.12 -6.95 -47.21
C LEU A 13 -7.51 -6.04 -48.30
N VAL A 14 -7.27 -6.54 -49.50
CA VAL A 14 -6.74 -5.77 -50.63
C VAL A 14 -7.81 -4.85 -51.21
N ALA A 15 -9.07 -5.29 -51.30
CA ALA A 15 -10.19 -4.45 -51.75
C ALA A 15 -10.50 -3.29 -50.77
N ARG A 16 -10.11 -3.43 -49.50
CA ARG A 16 -10.24 -2.39 -48.49
C ARG A 16 -9.08 -1.36 -48.54
N ALA A 17 -7.95 -1.72 -49.13
CA ALA A 17 -6.80 -0.86 -49.33
C ALA A 17 -6.88 0.03 -50.58
N GLU A 18 -7.80 -0.27 -51.53
CA GLU A 18 -7.99 0.49 -52.78
C GLU A 18 -9.18 1.47 -52.75
N ALA A 19 -9.84 1.66 -51.60
CA ALA A 19 -10.81 2.76 -51.45
C ALA A 19 -10.03 4.10 -51.43
N PRO A 20 -10.38 5.05 -52.31
CA PRO A 20 -9.63 6.29 -52.41
C PRO A 20 -9.68 7.03 -51.05
N SER A 21 -8.54 7.58 -50.67
CA SER A 21 -8.24 8.33 -49.47
C SER A 21 -9.02 9.66 -49.32
N THR A 22 -10.34 9.60 -49.43
CA THR A 22 -11.26 10.70 -49.13
C THR A 22 -11.66 10.74 -47.64
N ALA A 23 -11.12 9.78 -46.82
CA ALA A 23 -11.43 9.69 -45.39
C ALA A 23 -10.50 10.54 -44.48
N LEU A 24 -9.65 11.40 -45.04
CA LEU A 24 -8.68 12.21 -44.27
C LEU A 24 -9.10 13.66 -44.05
N GLN A 25 -10.38 13.98 -44.14
CA GLN A 25 -10.87 15.34 -43.80
C GLN A 25 -12.28 15.33 -43.18
N THR A 26 -12.58 14.44 -42.26
CA THR A 26 -13.58 14.77 -41.26
C THR A 26 -12.85 15.40 -40.10
N VAL A 27 -12.69 16.73 -40.16
CA VAL A 27 -12.45 17.52 -38.96
C VAL A 27 -13.59 17.15 -38.02
N VAL A 28 -13.27 16.43 -36.92
CA VAL A 28 -14.26 16.14 -35.89
C VAL A 28 -14.68 17.50 -35.33
N ASP A 29 -15.91 17.91 -35.57
CA ASP A 29 -16.42 19.16 -35.01
C ASP A 29 -16.26 19.09 -33.47
N PRO A 30 -15.70 20.14 -32.86
CA PRO A 30 -15.60 20.19 -31.41
C PRO A 30 -16.99 20.18 -30.78
N LEU A 31 -17.07 19.62 -29.54
CA LEU A 31 -18.29 19.64 -28.74
C LEU A 31 -18.91 21.06 -28.72
N GLY A 32 -20.21 21.15 -28.94
CA GLY A 32 -20.93 22.41 -28.90
C GLY A 32 -20.83 23.05 -27.49
N HIS A 33 -20.73 24.36 -27.41
CA HIS A 33 -20.62 25.07 -26.13
C HIS A 33 -21.77 24.71 -25.15
N HIS A 34 -22.98 24.49 -25.67
CA HIS A 34 -24.11 24.08 -24.84
C HIS A 34 -23.97 22.66 -24.31
N GLU A 35 -23.52 21.73 -25.13
CA GLU A 35 -23.26 20.31 -24.73
C GLU A 35 -22.20 20.24 -23.66
N LEU A 36 -21.08 20.98 -23.81
CA LEU A 36 -20.02 21.07 -22.81
C LEU A 36 -20.53 21.66 -21.49
N LEU A 37 -21.34 22.76 -21.56
CA LEU A 37 -21.93 23.37 -20.36
C LEU A 37 -22.79 22.36 -19.60
N VAL A 38 -23.65 21.62 -20.29
CA VAL A 38 -24.54 20.63 -19.67
C VAL A 38 -23.74 19.51 -19.02
N VAL A 39 -22.72 18.97 -19.67
CA VAL A 39 -21.85 17.93 -19.07
C VAL A 39 -21.14 18.44 -17.81
N ILE A 40 -20.62 19.69 -17.83
CA ILE A 40 -19.98 20.28 -16.64
C ILE A 40 -20.99 20.42 -15.50
N VAL A 41 -22.20 20.88 -15.79
CA VAL A 41 -23.29 21.03 -14.78
C VAL A 41 -23.66 19.64 -14.22
N GLN A 42 -23.86 18.67 -15.09
CA GLN A 42 -24.17 17.28 -14.69
C GLN A 42 -23.10 16.72 -13.76
N LEU A 43 -21.81 16.79 -14.12
CA LEU A 43 -20.70 16.31 -13.31
C LEU A 43 -20.61 17.05 -11.96
N THR A 44 -20.82 18.37 -11.98
CA THR A 44 -20.80 19.17 -10.76
C THR A 44 -21.90 18.75 -9.80
N LEU A 45 -23.13 18.58 -10.30
CA LEU A 45 -24.27 18.16 -9.48
C LEU A 45 -24.08 16.73 -8.96
N LEU A 46 -23.69 15.80 -9.83
CA LEU A 46 -23.44 14.40 -9.46
C LEU A 46 -22.37 14.30 -8.38
N LEU A 47 -21.22 14.94 -8.59
CA LEU A 47 -20.13 14.89 -7.63
C LEU A 47 -20.50 15.56 -6.29
N PHE A 48 -21.14 16.73 -6.35
CA PHE A 48 -21.53 17.46 -5.14
C PHE A 48 -22.52 16.66 -4.29
N VAL A 49 -23.61 16.17 -4.91
CA VAL A 49 -24.66 15.44 -4.19
C VAL A 49 -24.14 14.07 -3.72
N ALA A 50 -23.33 13.38 -4.55
CA ALA A 50 -22.72 12.12 -4.17
C ALA A 50 -21.81 12.27 -2.94
N ARG A 51 -20.93 13.28 -2.92
CA ARG A 51 -20.07 13.56 -1.78
C ARG A 51 -20.85 14.00 -0.55
N ALA A 52 -21.86 14.86 -0.71
CA ALA A 52 -22.69 15.31 0.41
C ALA A 52 -23.43 14.13 1.09
N LEU A 53 -24.07 13.28 0.30
CA LEU A 53 -24.77 12.10 0.81
C LEU A 53 -23.78 11.04 1.32
N GLY A 54 -22.67 10.81 0.62
CA GLY A 54 -21.61 9.88 1.07
C GLY A 54 -21.06 10.25 2.46
N ILE A 55 -20.78 11.56 2.69
CA ILE A 55 -20.36 12.07 4.00
C ILE A 55 -21.48 11.93 5.04
N ALA A 56 -22.73 12.21 4.67
CA ALA A 56 -23.86 12.06 5.59
C ALA A 56 -24.03 10.59 6.05
N PHE A 57 -23.94 9.64 5.12
CA PHE A 57 -24.01 8.22 5.43
C PHE A 57 -22.81 7.75 6.27
N SER A 58 -21.61 8.18 5.96
CA SER A 58 -20.41 7.86 6.77
C SER A 58 -20.53 8.36 8.21
N ARG A 59 -21.14 9.54 8.44
CA ARG A 59 -21.36 10.09 9.79
C ARG A 59 -22.33 9.26 10.64
N VAL A 60 -23.24 8.53 10.00
CA VAL A 60 -24.14 7.60 10.71
C VAL A 60 -23.62 6.16 10.73
N GLY A 61 -22.34 5.96 10.39
CA GLY A 61 -21.67 4.65 10.40
C GLY A 61 -22.13 3.73 9.27
N GLN A 62 -22.55 4.29 8.14
CA GLN A 62 -22.93 3.54 6.94
C GLN A 62 -21.88 3.78 5.83
N PRO A 63 -21.68 2.82 4.90
CA PRO A 63 -20.73 2.99 3.80
C PRO A 63 -21.08 4.19 2.92
N ALA A 64 -20.07 5.01 2.58
CA ALA A 64 -20.25 6.20 1.73
C ALA A 64 -20.86 5.86 0.35
N VAL A 65 -20.52 4.69 -0.20
CA VAL A 65 -21.00 4.21 -1.50
C VAL A 65 -22.54 4.15 -1.56
N VAL A 66 -23.20 3.87 -0.44
CA VAL A 66 -24.67 3.87 -0.36
C VAL A 66 -25.22 5.27 -0.59
N GLY A 67 -24.60 6.29 0.04
CA GLY A 67 -24.99 7.70 -0.17
C GLY A 67 -24.68 8.19 -1.59
N GLU A 68 -23.54 7.77 -2.14
CA GLU A 68 -23.11 8.13 -3.49
C GLU A 68 -24.05 7.55 -4.56
N LEU A 69 -24.51 6.32 -4.38
CA LEU A 69 -25.48 5.68 -5.25
C LEU A 69 -26.88 6.36 -5.13
N LEU A 70 -27.30 6.64 -3.89
CA LEU A 70 -28.57 7.35 -3.65
C LEU A 70 -28.55 8.75 -4.24
N ALA A 71 -27.38 9.39 -4.40
CA ALA A 71 -27.29 10.68 -5.09
C ALA A 71 -27.78 10.59 -6.53
N GLY A 72 -27.44 9.52 -7.23
CA GLY A 72 -27.95 9.26 -8.57
C GLY A 72 -29.47 9.04 -8.59
N VAL A 73 -29.98 8.28 -7.63
CA VAL A 73 -31.43 8.08 -7.47
C VAL A 73 -32.16 9.40 -7.21
N VAL A 74 -31.58 10.23 -6.33
CA VAL A 74 -32.14 11.56 -6.01
C VAL A 74 -32.14 12.49 -7.22
N LEU A 75 -31.03 12.52 -7.99
CA LEU A 75 -30.89 13.35 -9.19
C LEU A 75 -31.56 12.73 -10.44
N GLY A 76 -31.98 11.48 -10.32
CA GLY A 76 -32.57 10.70 -11.40
C GLY A 76 -34.04 11.05 -11.70
N PRO A 77 -34.62 10.35 -12.69
CA PRO A 77 -36.00 10.58 -13.14
C PRO A 77 -37.01 10.36 -12.02
N SER A 78 -36.70 9.45 -11.10
CA SER A 78 -37.60 8.98 -10.05
C SER A 78 -37.90 10.03 -8.97
N LEU A 79 -36.98 10.93 -8.65
CA LEU A 79 -37.21 11.97 -7.63
C LEU A 79 -37.05 13.37 -8.21
N PHE A 80 -35.90 13.71 -8.76
CA PHE A 80 -35.63 15.05 -9.31
C PHE A 80 -36.51 15.32 -10.53
N GLY A 81 -36.71 14.34 -11.42
CA GLY A 81 -37.59 14.41 -12.57
C GLY A 81 -39.07 14.64 -12.20
N VAL A 82 -39.51 14.06 -11.06
CA VAL A 82 -40.89 14.26 -10.56
C VAL A 82 -41.06 15.62 -9.85
N LEU A 83 -40.06 16.01 -9.02
CA LEU A 83 -40.15 17.22 -8.20
C LEU A 83 -39.93 18.51 -9.00
N LEU A 84 -38.97 18.48 -9.93
CA LEU A 84 -38.54 19.64 -10.73
C LEU A 84 -38.39 19.27 -12.22
N PRO A 85 -39.46 18.87 -12.91
CA PRO A 85 -39.37 18.32 -14.27
C PRO A 85 -38.68 19.27 -15.25
N GLY A 86 -38.99 20.57 -15.24
CA GLY A 86 -38.35 21.51 -16.15
C GLY A 86 -36.84 21.68 -15.97
N VAL A 87 -36.33 21.53 -14.76
CA VAL A 87 -34.88 21.55 -14.48
C VAL A 87 -34.23 20.21 -14.83
N TYR A 88 -34.90 19.10 -14.53
CA TYR A 88 -34.47 17.77 -14.91
C TYR A 88 -34.31 17.65 -16.43
N ASP A 89 -35.33 18.08 -17.19
CA ASP A 89 -35.33 18.07 -18.66
C ASP A 89 -34.19 18.91 -19.24
N ALA A 90 -33.88 20.03 -18.62
CA ALA A 90 -32.78 20.89 -19.07
C ALA A 90 -31.37 20.32 -18.79
N VAL A 91 -31.25 19.49 -17.77
CA VAL A 91 -29.92 18.99 -17.30
C VAL A 91 -29.70 17.52 -17.66
N PHE A 92 -30.69 16.65 -17.48
CA PHE A 92 -30.52 15.19 -17.59
C PHE A 92 -31.29 14.55 -18.74
N ALA A 93 -32.38 15.16 -19.23
CA ALA A 93 -33.12 14.68 -20.41
C ALA A 93 -32.42 15.12 -21.72
N VAL A 94 -31.17 14.69 -21.86
CA VAL A 94 -30.30 15.03 -23.00
C VAL A 94 -30.38 13.94 -24.09
N PRO A 95 -29.99 14.25 -25.34
CA PRO A 95 -29.85 13.24 -26.38
C PRO A 95 -28.93 12.10 -25.95
N GLU A 96 -29.20 10.91 -26.46
CA GLU A 96 -28.44 9.70 -26.15
C GLU A 96 -26.93 9.86 -26.39
N SER A 97 -26.55 10.55 -27.47
CA SER A 97 -25.15 10.88 -27.79
C SER A 97 -24.45 11.70 -26.67
N GLN A 98 -25.15 12.57 -26.00
CA GLN A 98 -24.60 13.37 -24.90
C GLN A 98 -24.54 12.58 -23.59
N PHE A 99 -25.48 11.65 -23.36
CA PHE A 99 -25.44 10.75 -22.23
C PHE A 99 -24.21 9.82 -22.30
N HIS A 100 -23.76 9.43 -23.50
CA HIS A 100 -22.54 8.64 -23.69
C HIS A 100 -21.27 9.34 -23.17
N LEU A 101 -21.22 10.67 -23.10
CA LEU A 101 -20.09 11.39 -22.48
C LEU A 101 -19.99 11.11 -20.98
N LEU A 102 -21.12 11.09 -20.28
CA LEU A 102 -21.17 10.68 -18.88
C LEU A 102 -20.81 9.21 -18.72
N GLU A 103 -21.25 8.37 -19.64
CA GLU A 103 -20.93 6.95 -19.63
C GLU A 103 -19.43 6.68 -19.78
N VAL A 104 -18.72 7.39 -20.66
CA VAL A 104 -17.26 7.29 -20.79
C VAL A 104 -16.56 7.67 -19.48
N ILE A 105 -17.01 8.75 -18.82
CA ILE A 105 -16.46 9.18 -17.53
C ILE A 105 -16.72 8.11 -16.45
N SER A 106 -17.91 7.52 -16.46
CA SER A 106 -18.28 6.40 -15.59
C SER A 106 -17.37 5.20 -15.77
N TRP A 107 -17.08 4.81 -17.02
CA TRP A 107 -16.13 3.73 -17.32
C TRP A 107 -14.70 4.02 -16.86
N VAL A 108 -14.23 5.24 -17.04
CA VAL A 108 -12.93 5.67 -16.49
C VAL A 108 -12.94 5.55 -14.97
N GLY A 109 -14.02 6.03 -14.33
CA GLY A 109 -14.19 5.89 -12.88
C GLY A 109 -14.16 4.44 -12.39
N LEU A 110 -14.82 3.56 -13.13
CA LEU A 110 -14.82 2.14 -12.87
C LEU A 110 -13.42 1.51 -13.01
N ILE A 111 -12.70 1.80 -14.08
CA ILE A 111 -11.33 1.32 -14.29
C ILE A 111 -10.42 1.78 -13.15
N MET A 112 -10.49 3.06 -12.78
CA MET A 112 -9.72 3.61 -11.65
C MET A 112 -10.04 2.88 -10.33
N LEU A 113 -11.33 2.64 -10.07
CA LEU A 113 -11.77 1.91 -8.88
C LEU A 113 -11.23 0.48 -8.86
N LEU A 114 -11.18 -0.18 -10.01
CA LEU A 114 -10.66 -1.55 -10.13
C LEU A 114 -9.15 -1.61 -9.92
N ILE A 115 -8.41 -0.60 -10.37
CA ILE A 115 -6.98 -0.48 -10.07
C ILE A 115 -6.78 -0.39 -8.56
N VAL A 116 -7.54 0.46 -7.85
CA VAL A 116 -7.47 0.59 -6.38
C VAL A 116 -7.77 -0.75 -5.70
N THR A 117 -8.87 -1.41 -6.10
CA THR A 117 -9.24 -2.72 -5.55
C THR A 117 -8.14 -3.77 -5.77
N GLY A 118 -7.49 -3.73 -6.95
CA GLY A 118 -6.35 -4.58 -7.24
C GLY A 118 -5.13 -4.27 -6.36
N LEU A 119 -4.79 -2.99 -6.17
CA LEU A 119 -3.70 -2.53 -5.31
C LEU A 119 -3.90 -2.91 -3.83
N GLU A 120 -5.15 -2.94 -3.37
CA GLU A 120 -5.52 -3.33 -2.00
C GLU A 120 -5.52 -4.85 -1.79
N THR A 121 -5.46 -5.64 -2.86
CA THR A 121 -5.50 -7.11 -2.78
C THR A 121 -4.20 -7.66 -2.19
N ASP A 122 -4.24 -8.08 -0.93
CA ASP A 122 -3.12 -8.72 -0.21
C ASP A 122 -3.09 -10.23 -0.49
N VAL A 123 -2.28 -10.62 -1.47
CA VAL A 123 -2.11 -12.02 -1.86
C VAL A 123 -1.48 -12.85 -0.73
N ASP A 124 -0.60 -12.25 0.08
CA ASP A 124 0.05 -12.94 1.19
C ASP A 124 -0.94 -13.24 2.31
N LEU A 125 -1.89 -12.34 2.56
CA LEU A 125 -2.99 -12.60 3.48
C LEU A 125 -3.85 -13.79 3.01
N ILE A 126 -4.18 -13.85 1.71
CA ILE A 126 -4.89 -14.98 1.11
C ILE A 126 -4.12 -16.28 1.34
N LEU A 127 -2.80 -16.27 1.11
CA LEU A 127 -1.96 -17.46 1.28
C LEU A 127 -1.84 -17.88 2.75
N ARG A 128 -1.72 -16.93 3.68
CA ARG A 128 -1.64 -17.20 5.12
C ARG A 128 -2.92 -17.77 5.71
N LYS A 129 -4.08 -17.22 5.35
CA LYS A 129 -5.41 -17.72 5.80
C LYS A 129 -5.94 -18.84 4.91
N GLY A 130 -5.31 -19.09 3.77
CA GLY A 130 -5.44 -20.08 2.70
C GLY A 130 -6.70 -20.94 2.72
N ARG A 131 -6.61 -22.12 3.35
CA ARG A 131 -7.71 -23.11 3.28
C ARG A 131 -9.03 -22.60 3.82
N VAL A 132 -9.00 -21.87 4.94
CA VAL A 132 -10.24 -21.40 5.58
C VAL A 132 -10.91 -20.33 4.73
N ALA A 133 -10.13 -19.36 4.22
CA ALA A 133 -10.64 -18.30 3.35
C ALA A 133 -11.25 -18.85 2.06
N VAL A 134 -10.57 -19.83 1.42
CA VAL A 134 -11.08 -20.47 0.19
C VAL A 134 -12.38 -21.24 0.46
N VAL A 135 -12.47 -21.98 1.55
CA VAL A 135 -13.69 -22.75 1.88
C VAL A 135 -14.86 -21.80 2.17
N LEU A 136 -14.62 -20.71 2.90
CA LEU A 136 -15.65 -19.69 3.17
C LEU A 136 -16.11 -19.01 1.87
N SER A 137 -15.18 -18.62 1.00
CA SER A 137 -15.51 -18.04 -0.31
C SER A 137 -16.31 -19.02 -1.17
N LEU A 138 -15.86 -20.27 -1.29
CA LEU A 138 -16.60 -21.28 -2.07
C LEU A 138 -18.01 -21.50 -1.53
N GLY A 139 -18.19 -21.56 -0.21
CA GLY A 139 -19.53 -21.62 0.40
C GLY A 139 -20.36 -20.38 0.08
N GLY A 140 -19.74 -19.20 0.16
CA GLY A 140 -20.34 -17.92 -0.16
C GLY A 140 -20.63 -17.71 -1.66
N ILE A 141 -20.06 -18.50 -2.55
CA ILE A 141 -20.30 -18.46 -3.99
C ILE A 141 -21.27 -19.56 -4.44
N LEU A 142 -20.99 -20.82 -4.09
CA LEU A 142 -21.69 -21.97 -4.67
C LEU A 142 -23.18 -21.99 -4.33
N LEU A 143 -23.54 -21.73 -3.08
CA LEU A 143 -24.94 -21.74 -2.67
C LEU A 143 -25.72 -20.54 -3.25
N PRO A 144 -25.23 -19.27 -3.16
CA PRO A 144 -25.92 -18.16 -3.83
C PRO A 144 -25.98 -18.31 -5.35
N PHE A 145 -24.93 -18.86 -5.96
CA PHE A 145 -24.93 -19.12 -7.41
C PHE A 145 -26.03 -20.12 -7.80
N ALA A 146 -26.14 -21.24 -7.10
CA ALA A 146 -27.16 -22.24 -7.36
C ALA A 146 -28.58 -21.68 -7.12
N THR A 147 -28.78 -20.97 -6.01
CA THR A 147 -30.09 -20.37 -5.69
C THR A 147 -30.43 -19.21 -6.62
N GLY A 148 -29.44 -18.39 -7.02
CA GLY A 148 -29.60 -17.32 -7.98
C GLY A 148 -29.88 -17.83 -9.40
N PHE A 149 -29.20 -18.90 -9.83
CA PHE A 149 -29.50 -19.57 -11.09
C PHE A 149 -30.93 -20.11 -11.11
N ALA A 150 -31.33 -20.85 -10.08
CA ALA A 150 -32.69 -21.37 -9.98
C ALA A 150 -33.72 -20.22 -9.99
N LEU A 151 -33.45 -19.14 -9.24
CA LEU A 151 -34.30 -17.94 -9.25
C LEU A 151 -34.45 -17.37 -10.66
N GLY A 152 -33.32 -17.10 -11.37
CA GLY A 152 -33.33 -16.56 -12.73
C GLY A 152 -34.05 -17.47 -13.72
N TRP A 153 -33.94 -18.79 -13.53
CA TRP A 153 -34.61 -19.77 -14.39
C TRP A 153 -36.14 -19.78 -14.26
N TYR A 154 -36.66 -19.54 -13.01
CA TYR A 154 -38.08 -19.56 -12.71
C TYR A 154 -38.73 -18.17 -12.71
N LEU A 155 -37.97 -17.08 -12.84
CA LEU A 155 -38.52 -15.74 -12.95
C LEU A 155 -39.46 -15.58 -14.15
N PRO A 156 -40.55 -14.77 -14.00
CA PRO A 156 -41.43 -14.44 -15.13
C PRO A 156 -40.68 -13.84 -16.31
N SER A 157 -41.12 -14.12 -17.50
CA SER A 157 -40.48 -13.65 -18.76
C SER A 157 -40.48 -12.12 -18.90
N GLU A 158 -41.32 -11.41 -18.15
CA GLU A 158 -41.43 -9.96 -18.12
C GLU A 158 -40.12 -9.28 -17.61
N PHE A 159 -39.34 -9.99 -16.80
CA PHE A 159 -38.08 -9.53 -16.24
C PHE A 159 -36.86 -9.87 -17.11
N ILE A 160 -37.06 -10.58 -18.24
CA ILE A 160 -36.01 -11.04 -19.13
C ILE A 160 -36.12 -10.25 -20.43
N ALA A 161 -35.06 -9.58 -20.85
CA ALA A 161 -35.05 -8.75 -22.05
C ALA A 161 -35.38 -9.56 -23.31
N SER A 162 -34.95 -10.85 -23.38
CA SER A 162 -35.28 -11.77 -24.49
C SER A 162 -35.45 -13.19 -23.96
N ALA A 163 -36.55 -13.86 -24.33
CA ALA A 163 -36.87 -15.19 -23.86
C ALA A 163 -35.81 -16.25 -24.28
N ASP A 164 -35.14 -16.02 -25.42
CA ASP A 164 -34.10 -16.92 -25.95
C ASP A 164 -32.81 -16.86 -25.10
N GLN A 165 -32.65 -15.80 -24.29
CA GLN A 165 -31.48 -15.58 -23.43
C GLN A 165 -31.67 -16.05 -22.00
N ARG A 166 -32.72 -16.82 -21.67
CA ARG A 166 -33.02 -17.26 -20.30
C ARG A 166 -31.84 -17.90 -19.57
N LEU A 167 -31.02 -18.70 -20.27
CA LEU A 167 -29.84 -19.32 -19.68
C LEU A 167 -28.80 -18.27 -19.28
N VAL A 168 -28.48 -17.35 -20.17
CA VAL A 168 -27.52 -16.28 -19.93
C VAL A 168 -28.02 -15.34 -18.82
N PHE A 169 -29.30 -14.98 -18.85
CA PHE A 169 -29.98 -14.23 -17.79
C PHE A 169 -29.83 -14.93 -16.42
N SER A 170 -30.12 -16.23 -16.37
CA SER A 170 -30.02 -17.01 -15.13
C SER A 170 -28.58 -17.05 -14.60
N LEU A 171 -27.58 -17.13 -15.51
CA LEU A 171 -26.17 -17.08 -15.16
C LEU A 171 -25.75 -15.68 -14.66
N PHE A 172 -26.29 -14.59 -15.24
CA PHE A 172 -26.08 -13.24 -14.74
C PHE A 172 -26.65 -13.04 -13.33
N ILE A 173 -27.89 -13.48 -13.10
CA ILE A 173 -28.50 -13.44 -11.77
C ILE A 173 -27.70 -14.27 -10.77
N ALA A 174 -27.28 -15.46 -11.15
CA ALA A 174 -26.44 -16.32 -10.32
C ALA A 174 -25.12 -15.65 -9.94
N THR A 175 -24.47 -15.01 -10.92
CA THR A 175 -23.22 -14.27 -10.72
C THR A 175 -23.44 -13.05 -9.80
N ALA A 176 -24.46 -12.23 -10.07
CA ALA A 176 -24.80 -11.08 -9.24
C ALA A 176 -25.10 -11.49 -7.78
N MET A 177 -25.82 -12.62 -7.58
CA MET A 177 -26.14 -13.13 -6.24
C MET A 177 -24.89 -13.67 -5.48
N SER A 178 -23.84 -14.08 -6.18
CA SER A 178 -22.69 -14.76 -5.60
C SER A 178 -21.61 -13.82 -5.10
N ILE A 179 -21.44 -12.65 -5.73
CA ILE A 179 -20.30 -11.75 -5.50
C ILE A 179 -20.53 -10.90 -4.24
N SER A 180 -19.45 -10.62 -3.51
CA SER A 180 -19.40 -9.68 -2.39
C SER A 180 -18.63 -8.43 -2.82
N ALA A 181 -18.70 -7.34 -2.06
CA ALA A 181 -17.98 -6.09 -2.39
C ALA A 181 -16.87 -5.82 -1.36
N ILE A 182 -15.62 -6.11 -1.70
CA ILE A 182 -14.46 -5.88 -0.80
C ILE A 182 -14.38 -4.43 -0.32
N PRO A 183 -14.49 -3.37 -1.15
CA PRO A 183 -14.37 -2.00 -0.66
C PRO A 183 -15.40 -1.67 0.41
N VAL A 184 -16.62 -2.21 0.31
CA VAL A 184 -17.67 -2.04 1.30
C VAL A 184 -17.32 -2.82 2.58
N ILE A 185 -16.86 -4.06 2.44
CA ILE A 185 -16.44 -4.92 3.55
C ILE A 185 -15.27 -4.27 4.29
N ALA A 186 -14.22 -3.88 3.59
CA ALA A 186 -13.04 -3.25 4.16
C ALA A 186 -13.40 -1.99 4.95
N LYS A 187 -14.23 -1.12 4.37
CA LYS A 187 -14.72 0.08 5.03
C LYS A 187 -15.47 -0.24 6.33
N ILE A 188 -16.38 -1.23 6.31
CA ILE A 188 -17.12 -1.65 7.51
C ILE A 188 -16.15 -2.16 8.60
N LEU A 189 -15.14 -2.97 8.23
CA LEU A 189 -14.17 -3.50 9.17
C LEU A 189 -13.26 -2.42 9.75
N ILE A 190 -12.88 -1.41 8.95
CA ILE A 190 -12.13 -0.22 9.41
C ILE A 190 -12.99 0.58 10.40
N ASP A 191 -14.23 0.90 10.05
CA ASP A 191 -15.13 1.69 10.91
C ASP A 191 -15.48 1.00 12.23
N LEU A 192 -15.36 -0.32 12.30
CA LEU A 192 -15.54 -1.14 13.49
C LEU A 192 -14.24 -1.44 14.24
N ASP A 193 -13.09 -0.99 13.73
CA ASP A 193 -11.74 -1.25 14.27
C ASP A 193 -11.42 -2.74 14.43
N ILE A 194 -11.87 -3.57 13.48
CA ILE A 194 -11.68 -5.03 13.52
C ILE A 194 -10.88 -5.58 12.34
N VAL A 195 -10.32 -4.72 11.48
CA VAL A 195 -9.51 -5.14 10.32
C VAL A 195 -8.35 -6.06 10.73
N ARG A 196 -7.72 -5.78 11.87
CA ARG A 196 -6.55 -6.52 12.37
C ARG A 196 -6.91 -7.77 13.17
N ARG A 197 -8.16 -7.93 13.58
CA ARG A 197 -8.62 -9.14 14.24
C ARG A 197 -8.62 -10.32 13.28
N ASP A 198 -8.35 -11.53 13.80
CA ASP A 198 -8.38 -12.76 12.99
C ASP A 198 -9.71 -12.92 12.25
N PHE A 199 -10.80 -12.57 12.90
CA PHE A 199 -12.12 -12.51 12.33
C PHE A 199 -12.21 -11.55 11.14
N GLY A 200 -11.73 -10.30 11.27
CA GLY A 200 -11.72 -9.30 10.20
C GLY A 200 -10.81 -9.70 9.03
N GLN A 201 -9.62 -10.19 9.33
CA GLN A 201 -8.70 -10.69 8.31
C GLN A 201 -9.27 -11.88 7.52
N LEU A 202 -10.05 -12.73 8.19
CA LEU A 202 -10.68 -13.87 7.53
C LEU A 202 -11.79 -13.43 6.58
N ILE A 203 -12.60 -12.42 6.96
CA ILE A 203 -13.60 -11.81 6.07
C ILE A 203 -12.92 -11.20 4.85
N LEU A 204 -11.84 -10.43 5.05
CA LEU A 204 -11.09 -9.83 3.93
C LEU A 204 -10.50 -10.88 3.01
N ALA A 205 -9.80 -11.87 3.54
CA ALA A 205 -9.21 -12.93 2.74
C ALA A 205 -10.27 -13.73 1.96
N ALA A 206 -11.40 -14.07 2.58
CA ALA A 206 -12.51 -14.75 1.91
C ALA A 206 -13.15 -13.85 0.84
N GLY A 207 -13.31 -12.55 1.12
CA GLY A 207 -13.81 -11.56 0.16
C GLY A 207 -12.89 -11.41 -1.05
N MET A 208 -11.55 -11.37 -0.85
CA MET A 208 -10.57 -11.29 -1.94
C MET A 208 -10.64 -12.50 -2.88
N VAL A 209 -10.81 -13.70 -2.30
CA VAL A 209 -11.03 -14.92 -3.12
C VAL A 209 -12.37 -14.84 -3.86
N ASP A 210 -13.41 -14.36 -3.19
CA ASP A 210 -14.77 -14.17 -3.72
C ASP A 210 -14.75 -13.21 -4.93
N ASP A 211 -14.09 -12.05 -4.80
CA ASP A 211 -13.93 -11.08 -5.88
C ASP A 211 -13.19 -11.67 -7.09
N THR A 212 -12.07 -12.35 -6.83
CA THR A 212 -11.27 -12.96 -7.91
C THR A 212 -12.11 -13.98 -8.70
N ILE A 213 -12.86 -14.84 -8.00
CA ILE A 213 -13.76 -15.81 -8.64
C ILE A 213 -14.92 -15.08 -9.32
N GLY A 214 -15.46 -14.05 -8.69
CA GLY A 214 -16.53 -13.21 -9.23
C GLY A 214 -16.16 -12.58 -10.59
N TRP A 215 -14.95 -12.06 -10.72
CA TRP A 215 -14.44 -11.52 -11.99
C TRP A 215 -14.32 -12.59 -13.07
N ILE A 216 -13.88 -13.79 -12.73
CA ILE A 216 -13.81 -14.92 -13.66
C ILE A 216 -15.23 -15.32 -14.11
N LEU A 217 -16.17 -15.40 -13.18
CA LEU A 217 -17.57 -15.71 -13.48
C LEU A 217 -18.19 -14.65 -14.39
N LEU A 218 -18.02 -13.36 -14.04
CA LEU A 218 -18.55 -12.25 -14.83
C LEU A 218 -17.96 -12.25 -16.25
N ALA A 219 -16.63 -12.35 -16.37
CA ALA A 219 -15.98 -12.41 -17.69
C ALA A 219 -16.47 -13.59 -18.53
N THR A 220 -16.69 -14.73 -17.89
CA THR A 220 -17.20 -15.93 -18.57
C THR A 220 -18.64 -15.73 -19.05
N VAL A 221 -19.52 -15.19 -18.18
CA VAL A 221 -20.94 -15.02 -18.48
C VAL A 221 -21.15 -13.90 -19.50
N ALA A 222 -20.40 -12.78 -19.38
CA ALA A 222 -20.43 -11.69 -20.36
C ALA A 222 -19.89 -12.13 -21.73
N GLY A 223 -18.82 -12.91 -21.76
CA GLY A 223 -18.29 -13.48 -23.00
C GLY A 223 -19.28 -14.46 -23.69
N LEU A 224 -20.02 -15.26 -22.90
CA LEU A 224 -21.09 -16.11 -23.44
C LEU A 224 -22.23 -15.26 -24.01
N ALA A 225 -22.58 -14.17 -23.38
CA ALA A 225 -23.59 -13.24 -23.85
C ALA A 225 -23.22 -12.61 -25.22
N GLN A 226 -21.97 -12.16 -25.33
CA GLN A 226 -21.46 -11.53 -26.56
C GLN A 226 -21.33 -12.50 -27.74
N SER A 227 -21.12 -13.79 -27.49
CA SER A 227 -20.97 -14.81 -28.55
C SER A 227 -22.27 -15.11 -29.31
N GLY A 228 -23.43 -14.71 -28.79
CA GLY A 228 -24.75 -14.90 -29.38
C GLY A 228 -25.22 -16.35 -29.50
N THR A 229 -24.33 -17.33 -29.28
CA THR A 229 -24.63 -18.76 -29.26
C THR A 229 -24.05 -19.39 -28.03
N VAL A 230 -24.90 -19.99 -27.19
CA VAL A 230 -24.47 -20.69 -25.97
C VAL A 230 -24.22 -22.14 -26.33
N ASP A 231 -23.08 -22.41 -26.97
CA ASP A 231 -22.61 -23.77 -27.21
C ASP A 231 -21.42 -24.09 -26.27
N ALA A 232 -21.17 -25.38 -26.07
CA ALA A 232 -20.10 -25.84 -25.21
C ALA A 232 -18.71 -25.39 -25.69
N ALA A 233 -18.52 -25.13 -26.97
CA ALA A 233 -17.26 -24.71 -27.55
C ALA A 233 -16.97 -23.21 -27.24
N SER A 234 -18.00 -22.36 -27.37
CA SER A 234 -17.86 -20.92 -27.00
C SER A 234 -17.61 -20.75 -25.51
N ALA A 235 -18.33 -21.50 -24.66
CA ALA A 235 -18.09 -21.49 -23.20
C ALA A 235 -16.66 -21.94 -22.87
N LEU A 236 -16.20 -23.04 -23.46
CA LEU A 236 -14.83 -23.53 -23.24
C LEU A 236 -13.79 -22.51 -23.71
N ARG A 237 -14.01 -21.88 -24.88
CA ARG A 237 -13.11 -20.84 -25.40
C ARG A 237 -12.98 -19.64 -24.44
N THR A 238 -14.08 -19.15 -23.91
CA THR A 238 -14.09 -18.03 -22.96
C THR A 238 -13.34 -18.40 -21.68
N VAL A 239 -13.62 -19.56 -21.09
CA VAL A 239 -12.92 -20.04 -19.89
C VAL A 239 -11.41 -20.20 -20.16
N VAL A 240 -11.05 -20.79 -21.30
CA VAL A 240 -9.63 -20.94 -21.68
C VAL A 240 -8.98 -19.57 -21.88
N SER A 241 -9.66 -18.60 -22.50
CA SER A 241 -9.14 -17.25 -22.68
C SER A 241 -8.86 -16.57 -21.34
N VAL A 242 -9.77 -16.67 -20.36
CA VAL A 242 -9.56 -16.14 -18.98
C VAL A 242 -8.37 -16.82 -18.32
N VAL A 243 -8.30 -18.15 -18.35
CA VAL A 243 -7.21 -18.89 -17.71
C VAL A 243 -5.87 -18.56 -18.37
N VAL A 244 -5.80 -18.52 -19.69
CA VAL A 244 -4.58 -18.16 -20.42
C VAL A 244 -4.16 -16.73 -20.10
N PHE A 245 -5.10 -15.78 -20.09
CA PHE A 245 -4.81 -14.40 -19.71
C PHE A 245 -4.23 -14.34 -18.30
N LEU A 246 -4.84 -14.97 -17.30
CA LEU A 246 -4.37 -14.97 -15.93
C LEU A 246 -2.98 -15.62 -15.81
N VAL A 247 -2.76 -16.78 -16.43
CA VAL A 247 -1.45 -17.45 -16.41
C VAL A 247 -0.38 -16.56 -17.03
N VAL A 248 -0.64 -15.94 -18.18
CA VAL A 248 0.30 -15.02 -18.83
C VAL A 248 0.53 -13.78 -17.96
N ALA A 249 -0.52 -13.19 -17.40
CA ALA A 249 -0.42 -12.00 -16.54
C ALA A 249 0.42 -12.28 -15.28
N PHE A 250 0.16 -13.37 -14.55
CA PHE A 250 0.89 -13.67 -13.31
C PHE A 250 2.28 -14.30 -13.53
N THR A 251 2.62 -14.73 -14.75
CA THR A 251 3.95 -15.26 -15.07
C THR A 251 4.81 -14.23 -15.82
N LEU A 252 4.43 -13.91 -17.05
CA LEU A 252 5.16 -12.98 -17.91
C LEU A 252 4.85 -11.52 -17.55
N GLY A 253 3.57 -11.20 -17.32
CA GLY A 253 3.10 -9.87 -16.97
C GLY A 253 3.72 -9.39 -15.67
N ARG A 254 3.80 -10.24 -14.65
CA ARG A 254 4.47 -9.89 -13.37
C ARG A 254 5.92 -9.47 -13.58
N ARG A 255 6.69 -10.21 -14.40
CA ARG A 255 8.09 -9.85 -14.69
C ARG A 255 8.21 -8.55 -15.48
N ALA A 256 7.29 -8.35 -16.44
CA ALA A 256 7.26 -7.14 -17.25
C ALA A 256 6.90 -5.91 -16.42
N VAL A 257 5.87 -6.00 -15.57
CA VAL A 257 5.44 -4.92 -14.66
C VAL A 257 6.55 -4.58 -13.68
N ASP A 258 7.13 -5.58 -13.00
CA ASP A 258 8.22 -5.40 -12.05
C ASP A 258 9.46 -4.77 -12.73
N GLY A 259 9.83 -5.22 -13.94
CA GLY A 259 10.91 -4.64 -14.72
C GLY A 259 10.64 -3.21 -15.15
N LEU A 260 9.40 -2.90 -15.57
CA LEU A 260 9.02 -1.59 -16.07
C LEU A 260 8.92 -0.57 -14.93
N VAL A 261 8.32 -0.97 -13.80
CA VAL A 261 8.25 -0.13 -12.59
C VAL A 261 9.65 0.21 -12.11
N ARG A 262 10.57 -0.78 -12.05
CA ARG A 262 11.97 -0.52 -11.69
C ARG A 262 12.66 0.40 -12.67
N TRP A 263 12.49 0.18 -13.98
CA TRP A 263 13.13 1.01 -14.99
C TRP A 263 12.64 2.45 -14.91
N VAL A 264 11.34 2.67 -14.75
CA VAL A 264 10.76 4.03 -14.62
C VAL A 264 11.24 4.69 -13.33
N ASP A 265 11.25 3.98 -12.20
CA ASP A 265 11.75 4.51 -10.93
C ASP A 265 13.23 4.90 -10.99
N ASP A 266 14.08 4.04 -11.62
CA ASP A 266 15.51 4.22 -11.68
C ASP A 266 15.96 5.28 -12.70
N VAL A 267 15.26 5.42 -13.85
CA VAL A 267 15.68 6.24 -14.99
C VAL A 267 14.95 7.57 -15.07
N VAL A 268 13.63 7.56 -14.84
CA VAL A 268 12.80 8.76 -15.02
C VAL A 268 12.50 9.38 -13.66
N GLY A 269 12.11 8.57 -12.70
CA GLY A 269 11.72 8.99 -11.36
C GLY A 269 10.42 9.83 -11.32
N GLY A 270 9.98 10.15 -10.12
CA GLY A 270 8.85 11.05 -9.88
C GLY A 270 7.49 10.36 -9.76
N GLU A 271 6.72 10.81 -8.76
CA GLU A 271 5.41 10.26 -8.40
C GLU A 271 4.40 10.31 -9.57
N THR A 272 4.39 11.42 -10.30
CA THR A 272 3.49 11.61 -11.47
C THR A 272 3.75 10.56 -12.55
N THR A 273 5.02 10.24 -12.81
CA THR A 273 5.40 9.25 -13.83
C THR A 273 4.94 7.85 -13.42
N MET A 274 5.07 7.50 -12.14
CA MET A 274 4.62 6.22 -11.60
C MET A 274 3.11 6.05 -11.69
N ILE A 275 2.33 7.07 -11.33
CA ILE A 275 0.87 7.06 -11.47
C ILE A 275 0.47 6.93 -12.93
N THR A 276 1.13 7.68 -13.83
CA THR A 276 0.88 7.58 -15.28
C THR A 276 1.18 6.17 -15.79
N LEU A 277 2.30 5.57 -15.38
CA LEU A 277 2.65 4.20 -15.74
C LEU A 277 1.57 3.20 -15.31
N LEU A 278 1.10 3.30 -14.06
CA LEU A 278 0.03 2.44 -13.53
C LEU A 278 -1.23 2.51 -14.41
N VAL A 279 -1.68 3.73 -14.72
CA VAL A 279 -2.87 3.95 -15.56
C VAL A 279 -2.67 3.42 -16.98
N VAL A 280 -1.51 3.68 -17.58
CA VAL A 280 -1.17 3.18 -18.94
C VAL A 280 -1.15 1.65 -18.96
N LEU A 281 -0.54 1.00 -17.97
CA LEU A 281 -0.53 -0.46 -17.89
C LEU A 281 -1.93 -1.04 -17.72
N ALA A 282 -2.76 -0.42 -16.88
CA ALA A 282 -4.12 -0.86 -16.64
C ALA A 282 -5.00 -0.70 -17.90
N LEU A 283 -4.89 0.42 -18.60
CA LEU A 283 -5.59 0.65 -19.87
C LEU A 283 -5.11 -0.32 -20.98
N ALA A 284 -3.81 -0.57 -21.07
CA ALA A 284 -3.25 -1.50 -22.04
C ALA A 284 -3.72 -2.94 -21.77
N ALA A 285 -3.71 -3.38 -20.50
CA ALA A 285 -4.21 -4.70 -20.13
C ALA A 285 -5.74 -4.81 -20.34
N GLY A 286 -6.47 -3.72 -20.03
CA GLY A 286 -7.90 -3.62 -20.32
C GLY A 286 -8.20 -3.73 -21.83
N ALA A 287 -7.42 -3.09 -22.69
CA ALA A 287 -7.55 -3.21 -24.12
C ALA A 287 -7.26 -4.64 -24.61
N VAL A 288 -6.27 -5.32 -24.03
CA VAL A 288 -5.96 -6.72 -24.34
C VAL A 288 -7.11 -7.65 -23.93
N THR A 289 -7.65 -7.49 -22.72
CA THR A 289 -8.79 -8.30 -22.26
C THR A 289 -10.02 -8.05 -23.11
N GLN A 290 -10.34 -6.81 -23.46
CA GLN A 290 -11.44 -6.46 -24.34
C GLN A 290 -11.28 -7.08 -25.75
N TYR A 291 -10.06 -7.05 -26.30
CA TYR A 291 -9.75 -7.69 -27.58
C TYR A 291 -9.93 -9.23 -27.55
N LEU A 292 -9.66 -9.86 -26.41
CA LEU A 292 -9.88 -11.29 -26.19
C LEU A 292 -11.36 -11.66 -25.98
N GLY A 293 -12.28 -10.69 -26.02
CA GLY A 293 -13.70 -10.88 -25.73
C GLY A 293 -13.99 -11.02 -24.24
N LEU A 294 -13.10 -10.49 -23.39
CA LEU A 294 -13.27 -10.37 -21.94
C LEU A 294 -13.51 -8.90 -21.61
N GLU A 295 -14.07 -8.63 -20.42
CA GLU A 295 -14.28 -7.25 -19.97
C GLU A 295 -12.95 -6.52 -19.68
N ALA A 296 -12.85 -5.24 -20.11
CA ALA A 296 -11.65 -4.42 -19.90
C ALA A 296 -11.27 -4.26 -18.43
N ILE A 297 -12.25 -4.27 -17.55
CA ILE A 297 -12.10 -4.15 -16.10
C ILE A 297 -11.26 -5.27 -15.48
N LEU A 298 -11.31 -6.50 -16.04
CA LEU A 298 -10.46 -7.62 -15.59
C LEU A 298 -8.97 -7.29 -15.76
N GLY A 299 -8.60 -6.69 -16.90
CA GLY A 299 -7.22 -6.28 -17.16
C GLY A 299 -6.73 -5.22 -16.16
N ALA A 300 -7.56 -4.21 -15.89
CA ALA A 300 -7.25 -3.15 -14.92
C ALA A 300 -7.08 -3.70 -13.49
N PHE A 301 -7.97 -4.58 -13.05
CA PHE A 301 -7.89 -5.25 -11.76
C PHE A 301 -6.61 -6.06 -11.59
N VAL A 302 -6.27 -6.89 -12.59
CA VAL A 302 -5.06 -7.73 -12.56
C VAL A 302 -3.80 -6.88 -12.52
N VAL A 303 -3.72 -5.79 -13.28
CA VAL A 303 -2.59 -4.85 -13.20
C VAL A 303 -2.50 -4.22 -11.82
N GLY A 304 -3.62 -3.83 -11.22
CA GLY A 304 -3.66 -3.36 -9.83
C GLY A 304 -3.00 -4.36 -8.87
N ILE A 305 -3.37 -5.65 -8.95
CA ILE A 305 -2.75 -6.72 -8.13
C ILE A 305 -1.24 -6.82 -8.40
N LEU A 306 -0.82 -6.82 -9.67
CA LEU A 306 0.59 -6.98 -10.03
C LEU A 306 1.44 -5.82 -9.52
N VAL A 307 0.98 -4.57 -9.69
CA VAL A 307 1.68 -3.38 -9.20
C VAL A 307 1.64 -3.32 -7.67
N GLY A 308 0.53 -3.73 -7.05
CA GLY A 308 0.38 -3.83 -5.60
C GLY A 308 1.41 -4.74 -4.92
N GLN A 309 1.94 -5.73 -5.63
CA GLN A 309 3.00 -6.63 -5.15
C GLN A 309 4.43 -6.08 -5.34
N VAL A 310 4.60 -4.93 -6.01
CA VAL A 310 5.92 -4.33 -6.23
C VAL A 310 6.25 -3.40 -5.06
N ASN A 311 7.30 -3.72 -4.28
CA ASN A 311 7.71 -2.96 -3.09
C ASN A 311 8.07 -1.48 -3.36
N ARG A 312 8.28 -1.11 -4.63
CA ARG A 312 8.61 0.27 -5.04
C ARG A 312 7.39 1.15 -5.31
N PHE A 313 6.21 0.55 -5.40
CA PHE A 313 4.98 1.31 -5.47
C PHE A 313 4.55 1.65 -4.04
N ASP A 314 5.12 2.75 -3.55
CA ASP A 314 5.07 3.22 -2.17
C ASP A 314 3.64 3.48 -1.68
N TYR A 315 3.46 3.41 -0.35
CA TYR A 315 2.20 3.75 0.33
C TYR A 315 1.69 5.15 -0.04
N GLN A 316 2.58 6.13 -0.20
CA GLN A 316 2.20 7.50 -0.59
C GLN A 316 1.58 7.55 -1.99
N LEU A 317 2.16 6.84 -2.95
CA LEU A 317 1.62 6.75 -4.32
C LEU A 317 0.26 6.04 -4.35
N ARG A 318 0.12 4.94 -3.59
CA ARG A 318 -1.16 4.24 -3.42
C ARG A 318 -2.21 5.17 -2.84
N HIS A 319 -1.87 5.84 -1.75
CA HIS A 319 -2.80 6.76 -1.08
C HIS A 319 -3.21 7.93 -1.96
N LEU A 320 -2.27 8.53 -2.70
CA LEU A 320 -2.58 9.62 -3.64
C LEU A 320 -3.54 9.16 -4.75
N PHE A 321 -3.29 7.99 -5.33
CA PHE A 321 -4.16 7.40 -6.35
C PHE A 321 -5.54 7.05 -5.79
N GLU A 322 -5.59 6.47 -4.59
CA GLU A 322 -6.80 6.14 -3.85
C GLU A 322 -7.64 7.38 -3.55
N VAL A 323 -7.03 8.45 -3.01
CA VAL A 323 -7.71 9.72 -2.69
C VAL A 323 -8.38 10.33 -3.92
N VAL A 324 -7.69 10.36 -5.06
CA VAL A 324 -8.25 10.89 -6.32
C VAL A 324 -9.38 9.99 -6.83
N THR A 325 -9.18 8.67 -6.80
CA THR A 325 -10.17 7.71 -7.28
C THR A 325 -11.43 7.73 -6.43
N LEU A 326 -11.30 7.58 -5.11
CA LEU A 326 -12.44 7.56 -4.17
C LEU A 326 -13.02 8.96 -3.91
N GLY A 327 -12.25 10.03 -4.19
CA GLY A 327 -12.70 11.41 -4.03
C GLY A 327 -13.52 11.93 -5.19
N ILE A 328 -13.25 11.49 -6.41
CA ILE A 328 -13.81 12.06 -7.64
C ILE A 328 -14.45 10.98 -8.51
N PHE A 329 -13.68 9.97 -8.92
CA PHE A 329 -14.12 9.02 -9.96
C PHE A 329 -15.17 8.03 -9.47
N ALA A 330 -14.97 7.42 -8.31
CA ALA A 330 -15.91 6.45 -7.75
C ALA A 330 -17.28 7.07 -7.41
N PRO A 331 -17.38 8.25 -6.75
CA PRO A 331 -18.66 8.91 -6.53
C PRO A 331 -19.42 9.23 -7.82
N VAL A 332 -18.72 9.66 -8.88
CA VAL A 332 -19.34 9.89 -10.18
C VAL A 332 -19.88 8.60 -10.79
N PHE A 333 -19.07 7.52 -10.76
CA PHE A 333 -19.52 6.20 -11.22
C PHE A 333 -20.79 5.73 -10.50
N PHE A 334 -20.79 5.77 -9.16
CA PHE A 334 -21.94 5.31 -8.37
C PHE A 334 -23.18 6.19 -8.59
N ALA A 335 -22.99 7.50 -8.69
CA ALA A 335 -24.11 8.40 -8.97
C ALA A 335 -24.69 8.17 -10.37
N ILE A 336 -23.87 7.93 -11.40
CA ILE A 336 -24.36 7.60 -12.75
C ILE A 336 -25.08 6.25 -12.76
N ALA A 337 -24.58 5.26 -12.00
CA ALA A 337 -25.28 3.99 -11.83
C ALA A 337 -26.66 4.19 -11.14
N GLY A 338 -26.71 5.05 -10.12
CA GLY A 338 -27.97 5.41 -9.45
C GLY A 338 -28.97 6.15 -10.36
N LEU A 339 -28.51 6.99 -11.31
CA LEU A 339 -29.36 7.67 -12.30
C LEU A 339 -30.18 6.69 -13.17
N ARG A 340 -29.64 5.50 -13.43
CA ARG A 340 -30.31 4.47 -14.24
C ARG A 340 -31.35 3.67 -13.47
N MET A 341 -31.44 3.85 -12.14
CA MET A 341 -32.39 3.14 -11.30
C MET A 341 -33.79 3.75 -11.43
N ASP A 342 -34.75 2.93 -11.78
CA ASP A 342 -36.17 3.29 -11.80
C ASP A 342 -36.84 2.90 -10.46
N VAL A 343 -36.94 3.88 -9.56
CA VAL A 343 -37.61 3.66 -8.26
C VAL A 343 -39.13 3.60 -8.42
N ALA A 344 -39.70 4.26 -9.44
CA ALA A 344 -41.14 4.20 -9.67
C ALA A 344 -41.56 2.79 -10.09
N ALA A 345 -40.76 2.11 -10.93
CA ALA A 345 -40.98 0.72 -11.27
C ALA A 345 -40.93 -0.21 -10.04
N LEU A 346 -40.05 0.09 -9.07
CA LEU A 346 -39.97 -0.69 -7.81
C LEU A 346 -41.20 -0.54 -6.90
N LEU A 347 -42.03 0.47 -7.11
CA LEU A 347 -43.30 0.65 -6.36
C LEU A 347 -44.45 -0.19 -6.94
N ASP A 348 -44.27 -0.75 -8.15
CA ASP A 348 -45.23 -1.74 -8.66
C ASP A 348 -45.25 -2.97 -7.75
N PRO A 349 -46.44 -3.42 -7.31
CA PRO A 349 -46.53 -4.57 -6.40
C PRO A 349 -45.89 -5.85 -6.88
N THR A 350 -45.88 -6.10 -8.20
CA THR A 350 -45.26 -7.27 -8.81
C THR A 350 -43.75 -7.17 -8.78
N VAL A 351 -43.19 -6.01 -9.19
CA VAL A 351 -41.75 -5.74 -9.18
C VAL A 351 -41.21 -5.73 -7.75
N LEU A 352 -41.94 -5.11 -6.81
CA LEU A 352 -41.58 -5.10 -5.39
C LEU A 352 -41.56 -6.51 -4.81
N LEU A 353 -42.56 -7.34 -5.10
CA LEU A 353 -42.62 -8.72 -4.62
C LEU A 353 -41.42 -9.51 -5.16
N VAL A 354 -41.13 -9.41 -6.45
CA VAL A 354 -39.96 -10.06 -7.07
C VAL A 354 -38.68 -9.53 -6.44
N GLY A 355 -38.54 -8.22 -6.21
CA GLY A 355 -37.39 -7.62 -5.54
C GLY A 355 -37.18 -8.14 -4.13
N LEU A 356 -38.25 -8.33 -3.35
CA LEU A 356 -38.19 -8.93 -2.01
C LEU A 356 -37.80 -10.41 -2.06
N VAL A 357 -38.27 -11.16 -3.04
CA VAL A 357 -37.86 -12.56 -3.25
C VAL A 357 -36.39 -12.64 -3.62
N VAL A 358 -35.92 -11.80 -4.56
CA VAL A 358 -34.50 -11.70 -4.96
C VAL A 358 -33.63 -11.37 -3.74
N LEU A 359 -34.02 -10.38 -2.93
CA LEU A 359 -33.32 -10.00 -1.68
C LEU A 359 -33.27 -11.17 -0.68
N ALA A 360 -34.39 -11.86 -0.48
CA ALA A 360 -34.45 -12.98 0.45
C ALA A 360 -33.55 -14.14 -0.02
N VAL A 361 -33.60 -14.49 -1.30
CA VAL A 361 -32.76 -15.55 -1.90
C VAL A 361 -31.28 -15.16 -1.81
N ALA A 362 -30.95 -13.91 -2.10
CA ALA A 362 -29.59 -13.38 -2.00
C ALA A 362 -29.03 -13.50 -0.56
N CYS A 363 -29.80 -13.05 0.43
CA CYS A 363 -29.41 -13.14 1.85
C CYS A 363 -29.32 -14.60 2.32
N VAL A 364 -30.37 -15.40 2.10
CA VAL A 364 -30.39 -16.81 2.53
C VAL A 364 -29.26 -17.62 1.87
N GLY A 365 -29.04 -17.42 0.58
CA GLY A 365 -27.95 -18.07 -0.15
C GLY A 365 -26.58 -17.72 0.46
N LYS A 366 -26.28 -16.43 0.64
CA LYS A 366 -24.98 -15.98 1.14
C LYS A 366 -24.75 -16.37 2.59
N PHE A 367 -25.68 -16.04 3.48
CA PHE A 367 -25.59 -16.45 4.89
C PHE A 367 -25.54 -17.97 5.06
N GLY A 368 -26.41 -18.72 4.37
CA GLY A 368 -26.45 -20.17 4.44
C GLY A 368 -25.15 -20.81 3.95
N GLY A 369 -24.64 -20.34 2.81
CA GLY A 369 -23.40 -20.86 2.22
C GLY A 369 -22.18 -20.61 3.11
N VAL A 370 -22.01 -19.38 3.60
CA VAL A 370 -20.90 -19.00 4.49
C VAL A 370 -21.03 -19.69 5.85
N PHE A 371 -22.26 -19.80 6.41
CA PHE A 371 -22.50 -20.50 7.67
C PHE A 371 -22.12 -21.98 7.60
N VAL A 372 -22.59 -22.69 6.57
CA VAL A 372 -22.25 -24.11 6.36
C VAL A 372 -20.73 -24.29 6.17
N ALA A 373 -20.12 -23.46 5.34
CA ALA A 373 -18.67 -23.47 5.11
C ALA A 373 -17.88 -23.18 6.38
N GLY A 374 -18.29 -22.16 7.16
CA GLY A 374 -17.65 -21.77 8.42
C GLY A 374 -17.71 -22.90 9.45
N ARG A 375 -18.87 -23.56 9.58
CA ARG A 375 -19.01 -24.73 10.45
C ARG A 375 -18.14 -25.90 10.00
N ALA A 376 -17.98 -26.10 8.69
CA ALA A 376 -17.14 -27.17 8.14
C ALA A 376 -15.63 -26.95 8.42
N VAL A 377 -15.19 -25.72 8.59
CA VAL A 377 -13.79 -25.38 8.96
C VAL A 377 -13.58 -25.15 10.46
N GLY A 378 -14.61 -25.38 11.28
CA GLY A 378 -14.49 -25.35 12.75
C GLY A 378 -14.74 -23.99 13.40
N LEU A 379 -15.28 -23.01 12.69
CA LEU A 379 -15.65 -21.71 13.27
C LEU A 379 -16.86 -21.85 14.20
N SER A 380 -16.96 -20.96 15.18
CA SER A 380 -18.12 -20.85 16.05
C SER A 380 -19.36 -20.38 15.26
N ASN A 381 -20.56 -20.56 15.84
CA ASN A 381 -21.79 -20.06 15.19
C ASN A 381 -21.77 -18.54 15.01
N TRP A 382 -21.24 -17.81 15.98
CA TRP A 382 -21.18 -16.35 15.93
C TRP A 382 -20.17 -15.83 14.93
N GLU A 383 -19.00 -16.47 14.81
CA GLU A 383 -18.05 -16.17 13.75
C GLU A 383 -18.66 -16.44 12.38
N ALA A 384 -19.29 -17.58 12.17
CA ALA A 384 -19.91 -17.93 10.90
C ALA A 384 -21.04 -16.95 10.50
N ILE A 385 -21.86 -16.50 11.47
CA ILE A 385 -22.90 -15.49 11.24
C ILE A 385 -22.27 -14.12 10.92
N GLY A 386 -21.28 -13.70 11.69
CA GLY A 386 -20.62 -12.41 11.48
C GLY A 386 -19.88 -12.35 10.13
N ILE A 387 -19.15 -13.43 9.76
CA ILE A 387 -18.49 -13.54 8.45
C ILE A 387 -19.56 -13.54 7.33
N GLY A 388 -20.66 -14.28 7.51
CA GLY A 388 -21.80 -14.27 6.58
C GLY A 388 -22.39 -12.88 6.41
N GLY A 389 -22.50 -12.11 7.50
CA GLY A 389 -22.94 -10.71 7.47
C GLY A 389 -21.99 -9.80 6.69
N GLY A 390 -20.67 -9.94 6.93
CA GLY A 390 -19.65 -9.21 6.20
C GLY A 390 -19.65 -9.56 4.71
N MET A 391 -19.62 -10.84 4.38
CA MET A 391 -19.61 -11.30 2.98
C MET A 391 -20.95 -11.07 2.25
N ASN A 392 -22.05 -10.81 2.97
CA ASN A 392 -23.31 -10.40 2.35
C ASN A 392 -23.33 -8.91 1.97
N ALA A 393 -22.31 -8.13 2.36
CA ALA A 393 -22.15 -6.76 1.87
C ALA A 393 -21.93 -6.76 0.37
N ARG A 394 -22.81 -6.09 -0.35
CA ARG A 394 -22.81 -5.95 -1.79
C ARG A 394 -22.58 -4.48 -2.13
N GLY A 395 -22.25 -4.15 -3.37
CA GLY A 395 -21.99 -2.77 -3.73
C GLY A 395 -21.46 -2.62 -5.14
N ALA A 396 -20.25 -2.05 -5.28
CA ALA A 396 -19.66 -1.74 -6.57
C ALA A 396 -19.72 -2.90 -7.56
N MET A 397 -19.31 -4.10 -7.12
CA MET A 397 -19.25 -5.29 -7.99
C MET A 397 -20.61 -5.69 -8.55
N GLU A 398 -21.64 -5.70 -7.71
CA GLU A 398 -22.99 -6.08 -8.13
C GLU A 398 -23.59 -5.04 -9.09
N ILE A 399 -23.30 -3.75 -8.85
CA ILE A 399 -23.71 -2.65 -9.73
C ILE A 399 -23.01 -2.78 -11.09
N ILE A 400 -21.71 -3.17 -11.10
CA ILE A 400 -20.97 -3.42 -12.32
C ILE A 400 -21.59 -4.56 -13.12
N VAL A 401 -21.88 -5.69 -12.45
CA VAL A 401 -22.57 -6.84 -13.08
C VAL A 401 -23.90 -6.39 -13.66
N ALA A 402 -24.71 -5.66 -12.91
CA ALA A 402 -25.98 -5.15 -13.37
C ALA A 402 -25.83 -4.20 -14.58
N THR A 403 -24.84 -3.29 -14.55
CA THR A 403 -24.58 -2.32 -15.63
C THR A 403 -24.15 -3.04 -16.92
N ILE A 404 -23.27 -4.04 -16.81
CA ILE A 404 -22.87 -4.86 -17.96
C ILE A 404 -24.05 -5.65 -18.49
N GLY A 405 -24.84 -6.28 -17.61
CA GLY A 405 -26.03 -7.04 -18.02
C GLY A 405 -27.08 -6.20 -18.71
N LEU A 406 -27.28 -4.92 -18.26
CA LEU A 406 -28.14 -3.95 -18.92
C LEU A 406 -27.56 -3.52 -20.27
N GLY A 407 -26.27 -3.20 -20.33
CA GLY A 407 -25.57 -2.81 -21.56
C GLY A 407 -25.54 -3.88 -22.64
N LEU A 408 -25.50 -5.16 -22.25
CA LEU A 408 -25.59 -6.32 -23.16
C LEU A 408 -27.04 -6.67 -23.55
N GLY A 409 -28.04 -5.93 -23.04
CA GLY A 409 -29.46 -6.21 -23.32
C GLY A 409 -29.95 -7.55 -22.75
N ILE A 410 -29.37 -8.00 -21.64
CA ILE A 410 -29.77 -9.23 -20.94
C ILE A 410 -30.74 -8.92 -19.80
N LEU A 411 -30.49 -7.81 -19.10
CA LEU A 411 -31.34 -7.33 -18.01
C LEU A 411 -32.28 -6.25 -18.50
N THR A 412 -33.52 -6.26 -18.00
CA THR A 412 -34.44 -5.12 -18.14
C THR A 412 -34.08 -4.04 -17.10
N THR A 413 -34.63 -2.82 -17.27
CA THR A 413 -34.42 -1.72 -16.32
C THR A 413 -35.00 -2.05 -14.93
N GLU A 414 -36.11 -2.77 -14.89
CA GLU A 414 -36.73 -3.24 -13.65
C GLU A 414 -35.80 -4.20 -12.92
N MET A 415 -35.22 -5.18 -13.64
CA MET A 415 -34.31 -6.16 -13.01
C MET A 415 -33.00 -5.49 -12.58
N TYR A 416 -32.48 -4.54 -13.36
CA TYR A 416 -31.36 -3.68 -12.95
C TYR A 416 -31.67 -2.97 -11.63
N SER A 417 -32.86 -2.32 -11.54
CA SER A 417 -33.30 -1.57 -10.35
C SER A 417 -33.45 -2.49 -9.14
N ILE A 418 -33.95 -3.71 -9.32
CA ILE A 418 -34.02 -4.75 -8.28
C ILE A 418 -32.61 -5.11 -7.77
N ILE A 419 -31.65 -5.37 -8.66
CA ILE A 419 -30.28 -5.74 -8.28
C ILE A 419 -29.62 -4.60 -7.50
N VAL A 420 -29.77 -3.35 -7.96
CA VAL A 420 -29.23 -2.18 -7.27
C VAL A 420 -29.89 -1.98 -5.90
N MET A 421 -31.20 -2.20 -5.79
CA MET A 421 -31.91 -2.18 -4.50
C MET A 421 -31.35 -3.25 -3.53
N VAL A 422 -31.10 -4.47 -4.02
CA VAL A 422 -30.51 -5.55 -3.23
C VAL A 422 -29.12 -5.15 -2.74
N ALA A 423 -28.29 -4.55 -3.60
CA ALA A 423 -26.97 -4.05 -3.22
C ALA A 423 -27.04 -3.00 -2.11
N LEU A 424 -27.96 -2.02 -2.23
CA LEU A 424 -28.20 -1.00 -1.21
C LEU A 424 -28.60 -1.60 0.14
N VAL A 425 -29.64 -2.46 0.13
CA VAL A 425 -30.19 -3.04 1.38
C VAL A 425 -29.17 -3.93 2.08
N THR A 426 -28.47 -4.78 1.33
CA THR A 426 -27.46 -5.67 1.94
C THR A 426 -26.25 -4.93 2.45
N SER A 427 -25.80 -3.84 1.80
CA SER A 427 -24.73 -2.96 2.29
C SER A 427 -25.11 -2.26 3.60
N LEU A 428 -26.36 -1.79 3.71
CA LEU A 428 -26.87 -1.20 4.94
C LEU A 428 -27.03 -2.23 6.09
N MET A 429 -27.33 -3.47 5.74
CA MET A 429 -27.54 -4.55 6.71
C MET A 429 -26.22 -5.08 7.29
N ALA A 430 -25.14 -5.12 6.52
CA ALA A 430 -23.89 -5.76 6.90
C ALA A 430 -23.24 -5.19 8.17
N PRO A 431 -23.11 -3.85 8.38
CA PRO A 431 -22.57 -3.31 9.63
C PRO A 431 -23.41 -3.67 10.85
N ALA A 432 -24.73 -3.74 10.71
CA ALA A 432 -25.64 -4.08 11.80
C ALA A 432 -25.45 -5.55 12.23
N VAL A 433 -25.34 -6.48 11.27
CA VAL A 433 -25.14 -7.90 11.56
C VAL A 433 -23.76 -8.14 12.20
N ILE A 434 -22.69 -7.49 11.69
CA ILE A 434 -21.36 -7.64 12.27
C ILE A 434 -21.34 -7.09 13.71
N ARG A 435 -21.91 -5.89 13.96
CA ARG A 435 -21.99 -5.30 15.30
C ARG A 435 -22.77 -6.20 16.27
N TRP A 436 -23.82 -6.87 15.80
CA TRP A 436 -24.60 -7.79 16.60
C TRP A 436 -23.83 -9.08 16.93
N ALA A 437 -23.05 -9.62 15.99
CA ALA A 437 -22.26 -10.82 16.20
C ALA A 437 -20.99 -10.59 17.06
N LEU A 438 -20.35 -9.43 16.90
CA LEU A 438 -19.03 -9.10 17.45
C LEU A 438 -18.89 -9.30 18.98
N PRO A 439 -19.85 -8.92 19.83
CA PRO A 439 -19.75 -9.13 21.28
C PRO A 439 -19.71 -10.60 21.72
N HIS A 440 -20.11 -11.51 20.83
CA HIS A 440 -20.14 -12.94 21.09
C HIS A 440 -18.91 -13.69 20.52
N ILE A 441 -17.97 -12.95 19.90
CA ILE A 441 -16.74 -13.51 19.31
C ILE A 441 -15.58 -13.20 20.24
N GLU A 442 -15.05 -14.25 20.88
CA GLU A 442 -13.94 -14.14 21.83
C GLU A 442 -12.63 -13.85 21.09
N VAL A 443 -11.79 -13.02 21.69
CA VAL A 443 -10.41 -12.77 21.23
C VAL A 443 -9.51 -13.80 21.91
N GLY A 444 -8.89 -14.68 21.11
CA GLY A 444 -7.96 -15.68 21.64
C GLY A 444 -6.70 -15.01 22.23
N GLU A 445 -6.04 -15.68 23.22
CA GLU A 445 -4.81 -15.15 23.83
C GLU A 445 -3.69 -14.89 22.80
N ALA A 446 -3.52 -15.78 21.83
CA ALA A 446 -2.53 -15.61 20.76
C ALA A 446 -2.83 -14.40 19.85
N GLU A 447 -4.12 -14.18 19.54
CA GLU A 447 -4.58 -13.01 18.79
C GLU A 447 -4.32 -11.72 19.58
N ARG A 448 -4.64 -11.72 20.87
CA ARG A 448 -4.43 -10.55 21.75
C ARG A 448 -2.95 -10.17 21.84
N THR A 449 -2.08 -11.14 22.08
CA THR A 449 -0.62 -10.90 22.14
C THR A 449 -0.09 -10.36 20.81
N ARG A 450 -0.58 -10.90 19.67
CA ARG A 450 -0.22 -10.41 18.35
C ARG A 450 -0.67 -8.97 18.12
N LEU A 451 -1.93 -8.63 18.44
CA LEU A 451 -2.46 -7.27 18.28
C LEU A 451 -1.71 -6.26 19.15
N GLU A 452 -1.38 -6.63 20.39
CA GLU A 452 -0.57 -5.79 21.28
C GLU A 452 0.82 -5.54 20.69
N ALA A 453 1.48 -6.58 20.16
CA ALA A 453 2.79 -6.46 19.50
C ALA A 453 2.74 -5.64 18.20
N GLU A 454 1.69 -5.80 17.39
CA GLU A 454 1.47 -5.01 16.16
C GLU A 454 1.21 -3.53 16.48
N ASP A 455 0.45 -3.23 17.54
CA ASP A 455 0.19 -1.86 17.97
C ASP A 455 1.45 -1.17 18.48
N GLU A 456 2.31 -1.90 19.18
CA GLU A 456 3.62 -1.40 19.60
C GLU A 456 4.55 -1.15 18.40
N ALA A 457 4.59 -2.08 17.43
CA ALA A 457 5.38 -1.94 16.22
C ALA A 457 4.94 -0.74 15.36
N ARG A 458 3.62 -0.46 15.28
CA ARG A 458 3.09 0.69 14.50
C ARG A 458 3.31 2.04 15.19
N ARG A 459 3.33 2.07 16.52
CA ARG A 459 3.58 3.30 17.29
C ARG A 459 5.06 3.63 17.38
N GLY A 460 5.96 2.68 17.03
CA GLY A 460 7.39 2.81 17.16
C GLY A 460 8.07 3.31 15.88
N PHE A 461 9.13 4.11 16.06
CA PHE A 461 10.00 4.60 14.99
C PHE A 461 10.63 3.44 14.20
N VAL A 462 11.22 2.46 14.90
CA VAL A 462 11.88 1.30 14.28
C VAL A 462 10.86 0.38 13.61
N GLY A 463 9.61 0.33 14.11
CA GLY A 463 8.52 -0.44 13.54
C GLY A 463 8.06 0.05 12.17
N GLY A 464 8.18 1.34 11.93
CA GLY A 464 7.78 2.02 10.69
C GLY A 464 8.85 2.01 9.58
N LEU A 465 10.07 1.52 9.85
CA LEU A 465 11.14 1.50 8.85
C LEU A 465 10.84 0.47 7.76
N SER A 466 10.74 0.91 6.53
CA SER A 466 10.59 0.08 5.33
C SER A 466 11.74 0.28 4.33
N ARG A 467 12.28 1.52 4.21
CA ARG A 467 13.35 1.87 3.28
C ARG A 467 14.43 2.69 3.96
N VAL A 468 15.68 2.24 3.91
CA VAL A 468 16.82 2.90 4.55
C VAL A 468 17.91 3.19 3.52
N LEU A 469 18.46 4.42 3.54
CA LEU A 469 19.56 4.84 2.70
C LEU A 469 20.86 4.89 3.51
N LEU A 470 21.92 4.24 3.01
CA LEU A 470 23.27 4.27 3.56
C LEU A 470 24.26 4.78 2.49
N PRO A 471 24.54 6.08 2.41
CA PRO A 471 25.63 6.60 1.59
C PRO A 471 26.97 6.15 2.16
N THR A 472 27.89 5.72 1.29
CA THR A 472 29.17 5.19 1.73
C THR A 472 30.32 5.52 0.78
N ARG A 473 31.51 5.74 1.33
CA ARG A 473 32.80 5.74 0.64
C ARG A 473 33.70 4.60 1.14
N CYS A 474 33.12 3.61 1.81
CA CYS A 474 33.81 2.48 2.43
C CYS A 474 34.80 2.82 3.55
N SER A 475 34.65 3.97 4.18
CA SER A 475 35.39 4.26 5.40
C SER A 475 35.04 3.25 6.50
N VAL A 476 35.90 3.13 7.49
CA VAL A 476 35.71 2.23 8.62
C VAL A 476 34.44 2.58 9.40
N GLU A 477 34.16 3.86 9.52
CA GLU A 477 32.99 4.41 10.18
C GLU A 477 31.70 4.03 9.42
N SER A 478 31.73 4.11 8.09
CA SER A 478 30.58 3.65 7.26
C SER A 478 30.35 2.14 7.40
N GLN A 479 31.42 1.35 7.59
CA GLN A 479 31.31 -0.09 7.85
C GLN A 479 30.69 -0.38 9.23
N PHE A 480 31.04 0.42 10.24
CA PHE A 480 30.43 0.28 11.57
C PHE A 480 28.95 0.73 11.56
N ALA A 481 28.63 1.82 10.87
CA ALA A 481 27.26 2.25 10.65
C ALA A 481 26.43 1.19 9.89
N ALA A 482 27.02 0.53 8.87
CA ALA A 482 26.38 -0.55 8.13
C ALA A 482 26.09 -1.78 9.03
N ARG A 483 27.02 -2.13 9.91
CA ARG A 483 26.82 -3.22 10.89
C ARG A 483 25.70 -2.88 11.86
N LEU A 484 25.74 -1.66 12.45
CA LEU A 484 24.72 -1.20 13.38
C LEU A 484 23.34 -1.14 12.74
N LEU A 485 23.28 -0.73 11.45
CA LEU A 485 22.05 -0.79 10.65
C LEU A 485 21.56 -2.24 10.50
N GLY A 486 22.43 -3.21 10.23
CA GLY A 486 22.06 -4.63 10.17
C GLY A 486 21.42 -5.11 11.48
N ASP A 487 21.98 -4.71 12.62
CA ASP A 487 21.44 -5.02 13.94
C ASP A 487 20.09 -4.33 14.19
N LEU A 488 19.94 -3.07 13.76
CA LEU A 488 18.72 -2.28 13.88
C LEU A 488 17.53 -2.90 13.12
N VAL A 489 17.79 -3.44 11.91
CA VAL A 489 16.75 -4.02 11.05
C VAL A 489 16.65 -5.56 11.18
N ALA A 490 17.38 -6.17 12.12
CA ALA A 490 17.39 -7.61 12.29
C ALA A 490 16.00 -8.22 12.53
N GLY A 491 15.66 -9.27 11.76
CA GLY A 491 14.35 -9.95 11.82
C GLY A 491 13.19 -9.14 11.21
N ARG A 492 13.50 -8.21 10.30
CA ARG A 492 12.50 -7.39 9.59
C ARG A 492 12.78 -7.37 8.10
N GLU A 493 11.71 -7.29 7.31
CA GLU A 493 11.79 -7.06 5.87
C GLU A 493 11.95 -5.56 5.60
N VAL A 494 13.21 -5.09 5.52
CA VAL A 494 13.56 -3.69 5.22
C VAL A 494 14.42 -3.65 3.96
N GLU A 495 14.07 -2.75 3.02
CA GLU A 495 14.91 -2.47 1.85
C GLU A 495 16.05 -1.50 2.24
N VAL A 496 17.27 -1.98 2.26
CA VAL A 496 18.46 -1.15 2.52
C VAL A 496 19.16 -0.82 1.22
N THR A 497 19.22 0.45 0.87
CA THR A 497 19.98 0.94 -0.29
C THR A 497 21.34 1.45 0.17
N THR A 498 22.41 0.76 -0.24
CA THR A 498 23.78 1.24 -0.05
C THR A 498 24.19 2.04 -1.28
N MET A 499 24.58 3.30 -1.09
CA MET A 499 24.89 4.23 -2.18
C MET A 499 26.37 4.58 -2.16
N TYR A 500 27.09 4.23 -3.24
CA TYR A 500 28.46 4.68 -3.47
C TYR A 500 28.47 5.91 -4.38
N VAL A 501 29.16 6.98 -3.95
CA VAL A 501 29.29 8.21 -4.73
C VAL A 501 30.71 8.27 -5.33
N SER A 502 30.81 8.22 -6.66
CA SER A 502 32.10 8.29 -7.39
C SER A 502 32.53 9.73 -7.65
N GLU A 503 33.85 10.00 -7.56
CA GLU A 503 34.46 11.28 -7.83
C GLU A 503 34.91 11.36 -9.32
N GLY A 504 34.01 11.37 -10.30
CA GLY A 504 34.37 11.49 -11.70
C GLY A 504 33.21 11.45 -12.66
N ASP A 505 33.35 12.07 -13.81
CA ASP A 505 32.34 12.24 -14.88
C ASP A 505 32.02 10.92 -15.64
N ASP A 506 32.75 9.82 -15.41
CA ASP A 506 32.61 8.55 -16.14
C ASP A 506 31.57 7.60 -15.62
N ALA A 507 30.79 7.98 -14.61
CA ALA A 507 29.68 7.17 -14.13
C ALA A 507 28.42 7.43 -14.95
N GLY A 508 28.35 6.88 -16.15
CA GLY A 508 27.02 6.62 -16.75
C GLY A 508 26.18 5.86 -15.72
N ALA A 509 24.94 6.34 -15.46
CA ALA A 509 24.03 5.78 -14.49
C ALA A 509 23.79 4.27 -14.74
N SER A 510 24.68 3.43 -14.23
CA SER A 510 24.58 1.98 -14.32
C SER A 510 24.00 1.44 -13.03
N THR A 511 22.70 1.19 -13.05
CA THR A 511 21.99 0.43 -12.02
C THR A 511 22.40 -1.03 -12.16
N TRP A 512 23.34 -1.48 -11.34
CA TRP A 512 23.71 -2.89 -11.26
C TRP A 512 22.79 -3.60 -10.28
N THR A 513 21.75 -4.27 -10.79
CA THR A 513 21.03 -5.26 -10.00
C THR A 513 21.84 -6.55 -9.98
N LEU A 514 22.17 -7.03 -8.78
CA LEU A 514 23.02 -8.22 -8.55
C LEU A 514 22.48 -9.54 -9.15
N ASP A 515 21.24 -9.59 -9.62
CA ASP A 515 20.70 -10.75 -10.36
C ASP A 515 21.33 -10.95 -11.74
N SER A 516 21.93 -9.89 -12.35
CA SER A 516 22.66 -10.01 -13.62
C SER A 516 24.01 -10.69 -13.47
N LEU A 517 24.57 -10.79 -12.27
CA LEU A 517 25.86 -11.45 -12.01
C LEU A 517 25.71 -12.96 -11.71
N ARG A 518 24.57 -13.43 -11.21
CA ARG A 518 24.30 -14.86 -11.01
C ARG A 518 24.26 -15.67 -12.32
N GLY A 519 23.92 -15.04 -13.43
CA GLY A 519 23.89 -15.69 -14.75
C GLY A 519 25.26 -15.92 -15.40
N ARG A 520 26.34 -15.29 -14.93
CA ARG A 520 27.69 -15.36 -15.56
C ARG A 520 28.68 -16.28 -14.85
N VAL A 521 28.44 -16.67 -13.61
CA VAL A 521 29.37 -17.54 -12.85
C VAL A 521 29.21 -19.03 -13.17
N GLY A 522 28.19 -19.42 -13.93
CA GLY A 522 27.86 -20.81 -14.25
C GLY A 522 28.55 -21.44 -15.48
N ARG A 523 29.35 -20.73 -16.26
CA ARG A 523 30.06 -21.34 -17.43
C ARG A 523 31.39 -20.63 -17.72
N ARG A 524 32.49 -21.10 -17.18
CA ARG A 524 33.79 -21.33 -17.84
C ARG A 524 34.91 -21.56 -16.83
N ALA A 525 35.06 -22.81 -16.44
CA ALA A 525 36.38 -23.31 -16.07
C ALA A 525 37.10 -23.69 -17.40
N GLY A 526 38.24 -23.07 -17.67
CA GLY A 526 39.09 -23.51 -18.74
C GLY A 526 39.74 -22.37 -19.56
N ARG A 527 40.93 -22.04 -19.16
CA ARG A 527 42.10 -21.52 -19.90
C ARG A 527 42.63 -20.16 -19.45
N ALA A 528 43.71 -20.23 -18.72
CA ALA A 528 44.57 -19.08 -18.44
C ALA A 528 45.30 -18.64 -19.67
N VAL A 529 45.33 -17.32 -19.89
CA VAL A 529 46.31 -16.62 -20.74
C VAL A 529 46.78 -15.38 -19.94
N PRO A 530 48.10 -15.21 -19.74
CA PRO A 530 48.61 -14.05 -19.01
C PRO A 530 48.72 -12.83 -19.92
N SER A 531 48.23 -11.68 -19.52
CA SER A 531 48.51 -10.40 -20.12
C SER A 531 48.96 -9.38 -19.07
N SER A 532 49.98 -8.67 -19.41
CA SER A 532 50.80 -7.70 -18.69
C SER A 532 50.01 -6.51 -18.09
N PRO A 533 50.55 -5.84 -17.07
CA PRO A 533 49.89 -4.69 -16.44
C PRO A 533 50.16 -3.42 -17.23
N GLU A 534 49.11 -2.74 -17.67
CA GLU A 534 49.18 -1.32 -18.03
C GLU A 534 48.01 -0.58 -17.37
N ASP A 535 48.35 0.52 -16.79
CA ASP A 535 47.64 1.42 -15.91
C ASP A 535 46.28 1.88 -16.47
N GLY A 536 45.24 1.42 -15.87
CA GLY A 536 43.88 1.97 -15.92
C GLY A 536 43.18 1.59 -14.62
N GLU A 537 43.18 2.48 -13.64
CA GLU A 537 42.48 2.25 -12.35
C GLU A 537 41.02 1.93 -12.62
N ASP A 538 40.64 0.71 -12.35
CA ASP A 538 39.31 0.13 -12.52
C ASP A 538 38.36 0.64 -11.41
N HIS A 539 37.87 1.86 -11.57
CA HIS A 539 36.91 2.47 -10.63
C HIS A 539 35.65 1.64 -10.46
N GLY A 540 35.23 0.86 -11.45
CA GLY A 540 34.11 -0.08 -11.36
C GLY A 540 34.37 -1.24 -10.37
N SER A 541 35.62 -1.68 -10.25
CA SER A 541 35.99 -2.76 -9.29
C SER A 541 35.99 -2.27 -7.84
N THR A 542 36.31 -1.01 -7.61
CA THR A 542 36.38 -0.42 -6.26
C THR A 542 34.97 -0.18 -5.70
N ALA A 543 34.06 0.40 -6.49
CA ALA A 543 32.66 0.58 -6.08
C ALA A 543 31.96 -0.76 -5.79
N SER A 544 32.16 -1.76 -6.68
CA SER A 544 31.58 -3.09 -6.49
C SER A 544 32.09 -3.76 -5.21
N ARG A 545 33.41 -3.74 -4.98
CA ARG A 545 34.02 -4.29 -3.75
C ARG A 545 33.52 -3.59 -2.49
N CYS A 546 33.29 -2.26 -2.58
CA CYS A 546 32.74 -1.47 -1.51
C CYS A 546 31.30 -1.91 -1.17
N LEU A 547 30.42 -1.94 -2.15
CA LEU A 547 29.02 -2.29 -1.98
C LEU A 547 28.86 -3.74 -1.48
N ASP A 548 29.67 -4.68 -1.97
CA ASP A 548 29.70 -6.07 -1.48
C ASP A 548 30.12 -6.15 -0.01
N ARG A 549 31.08 -5.32 0.42
CA ARG A 549 31.52 -5.23 1.81
C ARG A 549 30.41 -4.67 2.69
N MET A 550 29.73 -3.59 2.29
CA MET A 550 28.60 -3.05 3.02
C MET A 550 27.49 -4.09 3.15
N ARG A 551 27.15 -4.75 2.03
CA ARG A 551 26.16 -5.83 2.02
C ARG A 551 26.49 -6.91 3.01
N SER A 552 27.74 -7.38 3.07
CA SER A 552 28.16 -8.43 4.00
C SER A 552 28.05 -8.01 5.45
N ARG A 553 28.22 -6.72 5.76
CA ARG A 553 28.07 -6.18 7.12
C ARG A 553 26.60 -6.11 7.56
N ILE A 554 25.71 -5.70 6.65
CA ILE A 554 24.26 -5.59 6.91
C ILE A 554 23.61 -6.98 6.96
N ALA A 555 23.90 -7.85 5.99
CA ALA A 555 23.27 -9.16 5.83
C ALA A 555 23.68 -10.19 6.90
N ALA A 556 24.67 -9.89 7.73
CA ALA A 556 25.13 -10.82 8.77
C ALA A 556 24.06 -11.12 9.84
N THR A 557 22.99 -10.33 9.93
CA THR A 557 22.00 -10.38 11.03
C THR A 557 20.53 -10.51 10.59
N GLY A 558 20.18 -10.57 9.27
CA GLY A 558 18.75 -10.58 8.95
C GLY A 558 18.31 -10.87 7.51
N GLU A 559 16.99 -10.91 7.33
CA GLU A 559 16.26 -11.16 6.08
C GLU A 559 16.13 -9.91 5.18
N SER A 560 16.82 -8.81 5.51
CA SER A 560 16.73 -7.54 4.79
C SER A 560 17.28 -7.64 3.37
N THR A 561 16.57 -7.01 2.42
CA THR A 561 17.01 -6.89 1.02
C THR A 561 18.02 -5.75 0.89
N VAL A 562 19.29 -6.05 0.62
CA VAL A 562 20.33 -5.04 0.45
C VAL A 562 20.62 -4.79 -1.03
N ARG A 563 20.42 -3.55 -1.47
CA ARG A 563 20.66 -3.10 -2.83
C ARG A 563 21.86 -2.14 -2.86
N GLY A 564 22.74 -2.30 -3.84
CA GLY A 564 23.85 -1.37 -4.11
C GLY A 564 23.54 -0.46 -5.30
N ILE A 565 23.74 0.85 -5.14
CA ILE A 565 23.68 1.82 -6.23
C ILE A 565 24.96 2.63 -6.31
N VAL A 566 25.34 3.03 -7.52
CA VAL A 566 26.46 3.95 -7.78
C VAL A 566 25.88 5.23 -8.38
N ARG A 567 26.26 6.37 -7.82
CA ARG A 567 25.90 7.69 -8.35
C ARG A 567 27.16 8.50 -8.67
N ALA A 568 27.12 9.22 -9.77
CA ALA A 568 28.16 10.22 -10.06
C ALA A 568 27.95 11.41 -9.12
N GLY A 569 28.95 11.75 -8.32
CA GLY A 569 28.90 12.89 -7.40
C GLY A 569 29.30 14.19 -8.06
N GLY A 570 30.01 14.15 -9.17
CA GLY A 570 30.63 15.34 -9.77
C GLY A 570 31.33 16.18 -8.71
N ASP A 571 31.13 17.50 -8.76
CA ASP A 571 31.67 18.44 -7.76
C ASP A 571 30.82 18.51 -6.45
N ASP A 572 29.63 17.81 -6.37
CA ASP A 572 28.72 17.90 -5.23
C ASP A 572 28.10 16.55 -4.85
N ALA A 573 28.90 15.72 -4.19
CA ALA A 573 28.47 14.44 -3.64
C ALA A 573 27.31 14.57 -2.62
N THR A 574 27.26 15.69 -1.89
CA THR A 574 26.21 16.01 -0.91
C THR A 574 24.85 16.11 -1.57
N ARG A 575 24.80 16.79 -2.71
CA ARG A 575 23.56 16.94 -3.48
C ARG A 575 23.06 15.61 -4.01
N ALA A 576 23.97 14.74 -4.49
CA ALA A 576 23.59 13.42 -4.96
C ALA A 576 22.95 12.56 -3.85
N VAL A 577 23.44 12.65 -2.61
CA VAL A 577 22.86 11.96 -1.44
C VAL A 577 21.49 12.51 -1.08
N LEU A 578 21.34 13.86 -1.03
CA LEU A 578 20.06 14.48 -0.70
C LEU A 578 18.99 14.23 -1.76
N ASP A 579 19.37 14.25 -3.05
CA ASP A 579 18.46 13.96 -4.16
C ASP A 579 18.00 12.48 -4.14
N GLU A 580 18.86 11.56 -3.73
CA GLU A 580 18.45 10.17 -3.51
C GLU A 580 17.57 10.04 -2.28
N ALA A 581 17.91 10.71 -1.16
CA ALA A 581 17.12 10.67 0.08
C ALA A 581 15.68 11.19 -0.11
N ARG A 582 15.47 12.17 -1.00
CA ARG A 582 14.13 12.69 -1.37
C ARG A 582 13.23 11.68 -2.09
N ARG A 583 13.73 10.49 -2.43
CA ARG A 583 12.97 9.43 -3.09
C ARG A 583 12.17 8.54 -2.13
N GLY A 584 11.85 9.04 -0.94
CA GLY A 584 10.98 8.35 0.01
C GLY A 584 11.69 7.29 0.83
N TYR A 585 12.80 7.63 1.49
CA TYR A 585 13.44 6.82 2.51
C TYR A 585 12.95 7.22 3.91
N ASP A 586 12.82 6.23 4.80
CA ASP A 586 12.36 6.42 6.16
C ASP A 586 13.49 6.77 7.12
N LEU A 587 14.73 6.42 6.75
CA LEU A 587 15.93 6.65 7.54
C LEU A 587 17.15 6.83 6.65
N LEU A 588 17.95 7.85 6.94
CA LEU A 588 19.28 8.08 6.37
C LEU A 588 20.35 7.71 7.40
N VAL A 589 21.27 6.81 7.07
CA VAL A 589 22.33 6.36 7.98
C VAL A 589 23.68 6.89 7.52
N LEU A 590 24.40 7.55 8.40
CA LEU A 590 25.69 8.16 8.12
C LEU A 590 26.76 7.65 9.10
N GLY A 591 27.88 7.19 8.60
CA GLY A 591 29.07 6.92 9.40
C GLY A 591 30.04 8.10 9.34
N THR A 592 30.53 8.55 10.49
CA THR A 592 31.47 9.68 10.61
C THR A 592 32.61 9.36 11.57
N GLY A 593 33.80 9.88 11.26
CA GLY A 593 34.98 9.71 12.12
C GLY A 593 35.07 10.78 13.20
N THR A 594 36.01 10.59 14.12
CA THR A 594 36.36 11.58 15.12
C THR A 594 37.17 12.71 14.45
N PRO A 595 36.80 13.99 14.63
CA PRO A 595 37.70 15.09 14.21
C PRO A 595 39.03 14.95 14.93
N GLY A 596 40.10 15.31 14.23
CA GLY A 596 41.41 15.42 14.89
C GLY A 596 41.31 16.38 16.09
N ARG A 597 41.92 16.03 17.20
CA ARG A 597 41.87 16.70 18.53
C ARG A 597 42.28 18.21 18.55
N ARG A 598 41.81 19.01 17.59
CA ARG A 598 42.01 20.47 17.65
C ARG A 598 40.72 21.15 18.09
N PRO A 599 40.75 22.03 19.08
CA PRO A 599 39.57 22.69 19.64
C PRO A 599 38.75 23.52 18.65
N ASP A 600 39.29 23.82 17.47
CA ASP A 600 38.67 24.65 16.45
C ASP A 600 38.17 23.83 15.21
N GLU A 601 38.29 22.50 15.20
CA GLU A 601 37.80 21.67 14.08
C GLU A 601 36.30 21.34 14.27
N PRO A 602 35.48 21.44 13.21
CA PRO A 602 34.06 21.12 13.28
C PRO A 602 33.83 19.63 13.57
N LEU A 603 32.77 19.33 14.33
CA LEU A 603 32.34 17.97 14.67
C LEU A 603 32.11 17.07 13.45
N PHE A 604 31.64 17.65 12.37
CA PHE A 604 31.35 16.98 11.13
C PHE A 604 32.02 17.69 9.95
N THR A 605 32.24 16.96 8.87
CA THR A 605 32.65 17.57 7.59
C THR A 605 31.50 18.40 7.03
N ASP A 606 31.81 19.43 6.22
CA ASP A 606 30.79 20.29 5.59
C ASP A 606 29.73 19.50 4.81
N ALA A 607 30.14 18.36 4.23
CA ALA A 607 29.22 17.46 3.53
C ALA A 607 28.23 16.79 4.49
N VAL A 608 28.70 16.23 5.61
CA VAL A 608 27.85 15.58 6.62
C VAL A 608 26.94 16.61 7.30
N ASP A 609 27.46 17.80 7.62
CA ASP A 609 26.67 18.91 8.16
C ASP A 609 25.50 19.29 7.25
N THR A 610 25.78 19.43 5.94
CA THR A 610 24.75 19.79 4.98
C THR A 610 23.72 18.67 4.81
N ILE A 611 24.16 17.40 4.79
CA ILE A 611 23.25 16.25 4.69
C ILE A 611 22.35 16.17 5.92
N ILE A 612 22.87 16.33 7.11
CA ILE A 612 22.07 16.29 8.37
C ILE A 612 21.04 17.43 8.39
N ARG A 613 21.47 18.65 8.03
CA ARG A 613 20.61 19.84 8.06
C ARG A 613 19.48 19.78 7.06
N ASP A 614 19.75 19.31 5.85
CA ASP A 614 18.83 19.36 4.72
C ASP A 614 18.18 17.97 4.44
N SER A 615 18.34 17.01 5.37
CA SER A 615 17.77 15.67 5.27
C SER A 615 16.24 15.71 5.19
N PRO A 616 15.63 15.08 4.16
CA PRO A 616 14.17 15.01 4.02
C PRO A 616 13.52 13.98 4.96
N CYS A 617 14.30 13.13 5.62
CA CYS A 617 13.83 12.07 6.50
C CYS A 617 14.67 12.03 7.79
N PRO A 618 14.23 11.30 8.84
CA PRO A 618 15.02 11.02 10.02
C PRO A 618 16.40 10.47 9.66
N PHE A 619 17.40 10.77 10.47
CA PHE A 619 18.75 10.29 10.26
C PHE A 619 19.31 9.58 11.50
N LEU A 620 20.24 8.67 11.25
CA LEU A 620 21.09 8.02 12.25
C LEU A 620 22.55 8.34 11.91
N VAL A 621 23.18 9.16 12.72
CA VAL A 621 24.63 9.45 12.61
C VAL A 621 25.37 8.58 13.60
N VAL A 622 26.30 7.79 13.09
CA VAL A 622 27.15 6.90 13.90
C VAL A 622 28.56 7.42 13.87
N ARG A 623 29.02 7.90 15.00
CA ARG A 623 30.40 8.36 15.19
C ARG A 623 31.25 7.27 15.83
N SER A 624 32.38 6.99 15.25
CA SER A 624 33.32 6.00 15.76
C SER A 624 34.77 6.45 15.52
N ASP A 625 35.67 5.96 16.35
CA ASP A 625 37.08 6.28 16.27
C ASP A 625 37.81 5.31 15.33
N HIS A 626 38.51 5.87 14.32
CA HIS A 626 39.27 5.10 13.33
C HIS A 626 40.40 4.26 14.00
N GLU A 627 41.07 4.83 15.01
CA GLU A 627 42.17 4.15 15.70
C GLU A 627 41.72 2.87 16.40
N ARG A 628 40.44 2.78 16.79
CA ARG A 628 39.87 1.62 17.52
C ARG A 628 39.61 0.43 16.60
N PHE A 629 39.36 0.64 15.33
CA PHE A 629 38.97 -0.42 14.37
C PHE A 629 40.07 -0.83 13.39
N GLY A 630 41.22 -0.14 13.37
CA GLY A 630 42.30 -0.39 12.44
C GLY A 630 41.85 -0.36 10.96
N ASP A 631 42.27 -1.34 10.16
CA ASP A 631 41.92 -1.48 8.73
C ASP A 631 40.46 -1.94 8.48
N GLY A 632 39.58 -1.90 9.51
CA GLY A 632 38.17 -2.27 9.41
C GLY A 632 37.87 -3.74 9.68
N GLU A 633 38.85 -4.61 9.89
CA GLU A 633 38.62 -5.98 10.33
C GLU A 633 38.04 -6.02 11.75
N GLY A 634 38.48 -5.13 12.65
CA GLY A 634 37.98 -4.99 14.01
C GLY A 634 36.50 -4.57 14.11
N VAL A 635 35.91 -3.99 13.04
CA VAL A 635 34.50 -3.63 13.01
C VAL A 635 33.59 -4.86 13.17
N ARG A 636 33.96 -6.01 12.61
CA ARG A 636 33.13 -7.23 12.69
C ARG A 636 33.03 -7.77 14.10
N ASP A 637 34.13 -7.74 14.84
CA ASP A 637 34.28 -8.42 16.12
C ASP A 637 34.13 -7.45 17.31
N TYR A 638 33.82 -6.15 17.05
CA TYR A 638 33.60 -5.17 18.12
C TYR A 638 32.44 -5.59 19.01
N PRO A 639 32.64 -5.76 20.32
CA PRO A 639 31.57 -6.15 21.23
C PRO A 639 30.55 -5.02 21.37
N VAL A 640 29.26 -5.35 21.36
CA VAL A 640 28.16 -4.46 21.76
C VAL A 640 27.37 -5.24 22.80
N GLU A 641 27.87 -5.21 24.05
CA GLU A 641 27.28 -5.94 25.17
C GLU A 641 26.54 -5.01 26.13
N ARG A 642 26.96 -3.73 26.21
CA ARG A 642 26.35 -2.72 27.06
C ARG A 642 26.13 -1.41 26.27
N ILE A 643 24.86 -0.96 26.23
CA ILE A 643 24.44 0.27 25.57
C ILE A 643 23.97 1.26 26.63
N LEU A 644 24.52 2.47 26.63
CA LEU A 644 24.07 3.57 27.48
C LEU A 644 23.06 4.43 26.73
N LEU A 645 21.90 4.66 27.34
CA LEU A 645 20.80 5.43 26.75
C LEU A 645 20.37 6.55 27.72
N PRO A 646 20.96 7.75 27.62
CA PRO A 646 20.48 8.91 28.34
C PRO A 646 19.12 9.37 27.83
N THR A 647 18.15 9.62 28.72
CA THR A 647 16.81 10.06 28.35
C THR A 647 16.34 11.26 29.12
N THR A 648 15.63 12.17 28.44
CA THR A 648 14.89 13.30 29.01
C THR A 648 13.40 13.23 28.73
N GLY A 649 12.91 12.08 28.19
CA GLY A 649 11.49 11.84 27.88
C GLY A 649 10.95 12.57 26.66
N THR A 650 11.81 13.13 25.79
CA THR A 650 11.38 13.80 24.56
C THR A 650 11.10 12.80 23.43
N THR A 651 10.35 13.23 22.40
CA THR A 651 10.03 12.40 21.24
C THR A 651 11.30 11.91 20.50
N HIS A 652 12.35 12.73 20.47
CA HIS A 652 13.63 12.36 19.85
C HIS A 652 14.36 11.30 20.66
N ASN A 653 14.32 11.39 21.98
CA ASN A 653 14.89 10.39 22.87
C ASN A 653 14.15 9.05 22.72
N ARG A 654 12.82 9.10 22.50
CA ARG A 654 12.02 7.89 22.24
C ARG A 654 12.46 7.15 20.99
N ARG A 655 12.74 7.86 19.89
CA ARG A 655 13.27 7.26 18.67
C ARG A 655 14.64 6.61 18.87
N ALA A 656 15.52 7.29 19.59
CA ALA A 656 16.83 6.76 19.96
C ALA A 656 16.72 5.52 20.86
N ALA A 657 15.79 5.54 21.82
CA ALA A 657 15.50 4.42 22.70
C ALA A 657 15.05 3.17 21.91
N GLU A 658 14.13 3.33 20.99
CA GLU A 658 13.68 2.22 20.14
C GLU A 658 14.82 1.66 19.27
N ALA A 659 15.68 2.53 18.71
CA ALA A 659 16.85 2.10 17.96
C ALA A 659 17.83 1.33 18.85
N ALA A 660 18.11 1.82 20.05
CA ALA A 660 18.97 1.15 21.04
C ALA A 660 18.43 -0.22 21.44
N PHE A 661 17.12 -0.31 21.72
CA PHE A 661 16.47 -1.58 22.09
C PHE A 661 16.48 -2.61 20.95
N ALA A 662 16.30 -2.15 19.68
CA ALA A 662 16.38 -3.03 18.52
C ALA A 662 17.79 -3.64 18.35
N VAL A 663 18.82 -2.79 18.47
CA VAL A 663 20.23 -3.23 18.43
C VAL A 663 20.55 -4.16 19.59
N ALA A 664 20.14 -3.81 20.81
CA ALA A 664 20.35 -4.63 22.00
C ALA A 664 19.72 -6.02 21.86
N ARG A 665 18.47 -6.09 21.34
CA ARG A 665 17.80 -7.37 21.08
C ARG A 665 18.57 -8.22 20.09
N ALA A 666 19.10 -7.63 19.02
CA ALA A 666 19.85 -8.36 17.99
C ALA A 666 21.18 -8.90 18.51
N ARG A 667 21.77 -8.25 19.52
CA ARG A 667 23.07 -8.60 20.10
C ARG A 667 23.01 -9.28 21.46
N ASP A 668 21.82 -9.43 22.03
CA ASP A 668 21.61 -9.87 23.41
C ASP A 668 22.30 -8.95 24.45
N ALA A 669 22.41 -7.64 24.11
CA ALA A 669 23.06 -6.62 24.92
C ALA A 669 22.12 -6.08 26.02
N VAL A 670 22.72 -5.47 27.03
CA VAL A 670 22.00 -4.76 28.11
C VAL A 670 21.93 -3.27 27.76
N VAL A 671 20.72 -2.69 27.81
CA VAL A 671 20.55 -1.24 27.69
C VAL A 671 20.39 -0.63 29.07
N GLU A 672 21.30 0.24 29.46
CA GLU A 672 21.19 1.04 30.66
C GLU A 672 20.53 2.37 30.34
N VAL A 673 19.25 2.51 30.73
CA VAL A 673 18.48 3.75 30.54
C VAL A 673 18.77 4.68 31.71
N VAL A 674 19.28 5.88 31.40
CA VAL A 674 19.77 6.80 32.41
C VAL A 674 19.06 8.14 32.29
N ASN A 675 18.59 8.67 33.43
CA ASN A 675 18.21 10.06 33.56
C ASN A 675 19.20 10.81 34.49
N VAL A 676 19.76 11.91 33.99
CA VAL A 676 20.67 12.77 34.78
C VAL A 676 19.89 13.98 35.22
N VAL A 677 19.69 14.07 36.53
CA VAL A 677 19.03 15.21 37.19
C VAL A 677 20.06 16.33 37.42
N ASP A 678 19.78 17.51 36.82
CA ASP A 678 20.58 18.70 36.98
C ASP A 678 20.07 19.50 38.24
N PRO A 679 20.80 19.54 39.37
CA PRO A 679 20.36 20.26 40.52
C PRO A 679 20.38 21.77 40.22
N PRO A 680 19.40 22.57 40.70
CA PRO A 680 19.38 24.00 40.47
C PRO A 680 20.64 24.63 41.10
N ARG A 681 21.42 25.35 40.29
CA ARG A 681 22.62 26.06 40.76
C ARG A 681 22.20 27.22 41.65
N THR A 682 22.44 27.11 42.95
CA THR A 682 22.19 28.20 43.88
C THR A 682 23.40 29.12 43.92
N THR A 683 23.21 30.36 43.52
CA THR A 683 24.21 31.45 43.66
C THR A 683 24.30 31.99 45.09
N ASP A 684 23.47 31.53 46.00
CA ASP A 684 23.39 32.00 47.38
C ASP A 684 24.20 31.08 48.29
N VAL A 685 25.29 31.62 48.85
CA VAL A 685 26.22 30.92 49.75
C VAL A 685 25.54 30.41 51.05
N PHE A 686 24.32 30.89 51.35
CA PHE A 686 23.55 30.55 52.56
C PHE A 686 22.33 29.64 52.25
N ALA A 687 22.10 29.23 50.97
CA ALA A 687 20.98 28.39 50.65
C ALA A 687 21.22 26.93 51.10
N THR A 688 20.24 26.35 51.79
CA THR A 688 20.19 24.93 52.07
C THR A 688 20.20 24.18 50.72
N ARG A 689 20.92 23.04 50.60
CA ARG A 689 20.94 22.22 49.39
C ARG A 689 19.50 22.03 48.90
N PRO A 690 19.21 22.30 47.62
CA PRO A 690 17.86 22.14 47.10
C PRO A 690 17.42 20.69 47.24
N ASP A 691 16.17 20.49 47.63
CA ASP A 691 15.57 19.16 47.65
C ASP A 691 15.42 18.63 46.20
N VAL A 692 16.24 17.66 45.85
CA VAL A 692 16.25 17.03 44.52
C VAL A 692 15.30 15.80 44.43
N THR A 693 14.66 15.42 45.55
CA THR A 693 13.78 14.25 45.64
C THR A 693 12.67 14.28 44.58
N PRO A 694 11.93 15.38 44.36
CA PRO A 694 10.89 15.40 43.33
C PRO A 694 11.43 15.24 41.89
N ALA A 695 12.63 15.72 41.63
CA ALA A 695 13.28 15.58 40.34
C ALA A 695 13.80 14.14 40.11
N MET A 696 14.26 13.49 41.17
CA MET A 696 14.64 12.08 41.14
C MET A 696 13.43 11.15 40.91
N ASP A 697 12.31 11.44 41.61
CA ASP A 697 11.06 10.68 41.39
C ASP A 697 10.58 10.81 39.96
N LEU A 698 10.57 12.01 39.39
CA LEU A 698 10.23 12.24 37.99
C LEU A 698 11.21 11.53 37.05
N GLY A 699 12.51 11.57 37.34
CA GLY A 699 13.54 10.84 36.61
C GLY A 699 13.33 9.33 36.64
N ALA A 700 12.92 8.79 37.80
CA ALA A 700 12.61 7.35 37.93
C ALA A 700 11.40 6.94 37.08
N ASP A 701 10.35 7.73 37.08
CA ASP A 701 9.20 7.51 36.22
C ASP A 701 9.57 7.56 34.73
N LEU A 702 10.43 8.48 34.31
CA LEU A 702 10.89 8.61 32.95
C LEU A 702 11.70 7.39 32.50
N VAL A 703 12.69 6.94 33.26
CA VAL A 703 13.51 5.78 32.88
C VAL A 703 12.70 4.49 32.91
N GLU A 704 11.75 4.35 33.84
CA GLU A 704 10.89 3.16 33.89
C GLU A 704 9.91 3.10 32.71
N ASN A 705 9.34 4.24 32.31
CA ASN A 705 8.49 4.32 31.12
C ASN A 705 9.26 3.92 29.85
N GLU A 706 10.50 4.37 29.68
CA GLU A 706 11.35 3.95 28.55
C GLU A 706 11.74 2.47 28.66
N ALA A 707 12.13 2.02 29.85
CA ALA A 707 12.49 0.63 30.10
C ALA A 707 11.34 -0.34 29.83
N ALA A 708 10.11 0.04 30.16
CA ALA A 708 8.91 -0.74 29.85
C ALA A 708 8.78 -0.99 28.35
N VAL A 709 9.14 -0.01 27.49
CA VAL A 709 9.15 -0.19 26.04
C VAL A 709 10.23 -1.17 25.61
N GLY A 710 11.46 -0.99 26.14
CA GLY A 710 12.57 -1.88 25.80
C GLY A 710 12.27 -3.34 26.15
N ARG A 711 11.70 -3.58 27.34
CA ARG A 711 11.29 -4.94 27.76
C ARG A 711 10.23 -5.53 26.84
N ARG A 712 9.25 -4.74 26.40
CA ARG A 712 8.24 -5.16 25.41
C ARG A 712 8.85 -5.47 24.06
N MET A 713 9.87 -4.73 23.64
CA MET A 713 10.63 -4.99 22.41
C MET A 713 11.58 -6.21 22.53
N GLY A 714 11.65 -6.82 23.71
CA GLY A 714 12.51 -8.00 23.98
C GLY A 714 13.95 -7.66 24.31
N ALA A 715 14.27 -6.40 24.67
CA ALA A 715 15.60 -6.00 25.13
C ALA A 715 15.77 -6.22 26.64
N ARG A 716 17.00 -6.49 27.07
CA ARG A 716 17.37 -6.48 28.49
C ARG A 716 17.63 -5.03 28.91
N VAL A 717 16.89 -4.50 29.88
CA VAL A 717 16.95 -3.10 30.27
C VAL A 717 17.18 -2.95 31.76
N GLU A 718 18.19 -2.18 32.11
CA GLU A 718 18.48 -1.65 33.43
C GLU A 718 18.13 -0.15 33.49
N THR A 719 17.74 0.36 34.65
CA THR A 719 17.37 1.77 34.83
C THR A 719 18.23 2.42 35.92
N ARG A 720 18.62 3.66 35.69
CA ARG A 720 19.39 4.43 36.64
C ARG A 720 19.00 5.92 36.63
N VAL A 721 18.88 6.52 37.80
CA VAL A 721 18.78 7.97 37.94
C VAL A 721 20.04 8.45 38.66
N VAL A 722 20.70 9.46 38.10
CA VAL A 722 21.95 10.04 38.63
C VAL A 722 21.73 11.55 38.83
N VAL A 723 22.22 12.06 39.94
CA VAL A 723 22.25 13.52 40.17
C VAL A 723 23.62 14.02 39.76
N ALA A 724 23.68 15.01 38.88
CA ALA A 724 24.94 15.64 38.49
C ALA A 724 25.57 16.32 39.71
N ASP A 725 26.89 16.19 39.89
CA ASP A 725 27.58 16.98 40.92
C ASP A 725 27.48 18.45 40.58
N GLY A 726 27.24 19.31 41.60
CA GLY A 726 26.91 20.72 41.41
C GLY A 726 27.89 21.55 40.57
N ASP A 727 29.11 21.03 40.34
CA ASP A 727 30.15 21.63 39.49
C ASP A 727 30.29 20.95 38.13
N THR A 728 29.60 19.83 37.91
CA THR A 728 29.69 19.02 36.67
C THR A 728 28.42 19.16 35.86
N ASP A 729 28.55 19.43 34.56
CA ASP A 729 27.40 19.49 33.65
C ASP A 729 26.80 18.08 33.41
N PRO A 730 25.49 17.96 33.15
CA PRO A 730 24.84 16.66 32.93
C PRO A 730 25.47 15.82 31.81
N GLU A 731 25.95 16.47 30.75
CA GLU A 731 26.64 15.84 29.65
C GLU A 731 27.97 15.20 30.04
N ALA A 732 28.74 15.88 30.89
CA ALA A 732 29.99 15.33 31.43
C ALA A 732 29.72 14.14 32.38
N THR A 733 28.59 14.18 33.11
CA THR A 733 28.13 13.04 33.93
C THR A 733 27.80 11.83 33.05
N VAL A 734 27.17 12.01 31.86
CA VAL A 734 26.91 10.93 30.90
C VAL A 734 28.21 10.34 30.38
N VAL A 735 29.19 11.16 30.02
CA VAL A 735 30.51 10.69 29.52
C VAL A 735 31.26 9.92 30.62
N SER A 736 31.28 10.43 31.86
CA SER A 736 31.87 9.69 32.98
C SER A 736 31.18 8.37 33.24
N LEU A 737 29.84 8.34 33.18
CA LEU A 737 29.06 7.11 33.36
C LEU A 737 29.34 6.09 32.26
N ALA A 738 29.50 6.54 31.01
CA ALA A 738 29.88 5.64 29.90
C ALA A 738 31.25 4.97 30.14
N ALA A 739 32.20 5.72 30.70
CA ALA A 739 33.50 5.19 31.10
C ALA A 739 33.40 4.21 32.29
N ASP A 740 32.67 4.59 33.34
CA ASP A 740 32.55 3.82 34.58
C ASP A 740 31.80 2.51 34.40
N THR A 741 30.78 2.49 33.55
CA THR A 741 29.98 1.28 33.23
C THR A 741 30.61 0.43 32.16
N GLY A 742 31.64 0.91 31.48
CA GLY A 742 32.24 0.22 30.33
C GLY A 742 31.27 0.09 29.18
N ALA A 743 30.49 1.14 28.88
CA ALA A 743 29.55 1.13 27.77
C ALA A 743 30.28 0.98 26.43
N ASP A 744 29.79 0.07 25.58
CA ASP A 744 30.33 -0.17 24.24
C ASP A 744 29.74 0.78 23.19
N LEU A 745 28.57 1.37 23.50
CA LEU A 745 27.82 2.23 22.60
C LEU A 745 26.92 3.20 23.40
N VAL A 746 26.89 4.45 22.99
CA VAL A 746 25.92 5.44 23.51
C VAL A 746 24.89 5.77 22.44
N PHE A 747 23.59 5.71 22.77
CA PHE A 747 22.53 6.19 21.91
C PHE A 747 21.97 7.52 22.40
N LEU A 748 21.81 8.49 21.50
CA LEU A 748 21.27 9.81 21.80
C LEU A 748 20.13 10.18 20.87
N GLY A 749 19.13 10.88 21.37
CA GLY A 749 18.08 11.51 20.57
C GLY A 749 18.32 13.01 20.43
N SER A 750 18.19 13.55 19.21
CA SER A 750 18.36 14.98 18.97
C SER A 750 17.40 15.53 17.91
N SER A 751 17.27 16.86 17.86
CA SER A 751 16.66 17.59 16.75
C SER A 751 17.66 18.62 16.22
N VAL A 752 17.72 18.74 14.89
CA VAL A 752 18.57 19.77 14.25
C VAL A 752 17.98 21.15 14.53
N ARG A 753 18.81 22.08 15.01
CA ARG A 753 18.44 23.48 15.17
C ARG A 753 19.14 24.31 14.09
N ASN A 754 18.37 25.03 13.30
CA ASN A 754 18.88 25.93 12.26
C ASN A 754 19.34 27.27 12.88
N VAL A 755 20.43 27.26 13.65
CA VAL A 755 20.98 28.48 14.31
C VAL A 755 22.12 29.07 13.47
N THR A 756 22.84 28.25 12.70
CA THR A 756 23.99 28.66 11.88
C THR A 756 23.96 27.90 10.55
N GLN A 757 24.94 28.14 9.68
CA GLN A 757 25.13 27.34 8.45
C GLN A 757 25.59 25.88 8.71
N ARG A 758 25.80 25.50 9.97
CA ARG A 758 26.20 24.15 10.42
C ARG A 758 25.07 23.42 11.11
N ALA A 759 25.09 22.11 11.07
CA ALA A 759 24.16 21.26 11.79
C ALA A 759 24.49 21.37 13.31
N PHE A 760 23.55 21.88 14.08
CA PHE A 760 23.66 21.98 15.53
C PHE A 760 22.69 21.02 16.18
N LEU A 761 23.24 19.98 16.81
CA LEU A 761 22.46 18.94 17.50
C LEU A 761 22.16 19.29 18.97
N GLY A 762 22.71 20.38 19.45
CA GLY A 762 22.58 20.86 20.84
C GLY A 762 23.87 20.67 21.64
N HIS A 763 24.24 21.64 22.48
CA HIS A 763 25.50 21.64 23.23
C HIS A 763 25.78 20.34 23.99
N ARG A 764 24.76 19.72 24.56
CA ARG A 764 24.89 18.47 25.30
C ARG A 764 25.24 17.29 24.40
N VAL A 765 24.58 17.20 23.24
CA VAL A 765 24.84 16.12 22.27
C VAL A 765 26.20 16.28 21.63
N ASP A 766 26.56 17.52 21.27
CA ASP A 766 27.85 17.84 20.67
C ASP A 766 28.99 17.48 21.63
N TYR A 767 28.87 17.82 22.93
CA TYR A 767 29.85 17.47 23.95
C TYR A 767 30.02 15.96 24.13
N ILE A 768 28.91 15.19 24.17
CA ILE A 768 28.99 13.72 24.27
C ILE A 768 29.61 13.11 23.02
N LEU A 769 29.28 13.65 21.83
CA LEU A 769 29.93 13.25 20.60
C LEU A 769 31.43 13.47 20.62
N GLU A 770 31.92 14.55 21.26
CA GLU A 770 33.35 14.84 21.37
C GLU A 770 34.10 13.98 22.37
N GLU A 771 33.53 13.79 23.55
CA GLU A 771 34.24 13.29 24.73
C GLU A 771 33.92 11.84 25.10
N ALA A 772 32.92 11.20 24.45
CA ALA A 772 32.52 9.84 24.81
C ALA A 772 33.65 8.82 24.55
N PRO A 773 33.89 7.89 25.53
CA PRO A 773 34.96 6.89 25.42
C PRO A 773 34.65 5.75 24.43
N CYS A 774 33.45 5.69 23.88
CA CYS A 774 32.98 4.65 22.97
C CYS A 774 32.23 5.27 21.79
N PRO A 775 31.89 4.49 20.74
CA PRO A 775 31.06 4.96 19.64
C PRO A 775 29.73 5.57 20.11
N VAL A 776 29.27 6.60 19.39
CA VAL A 776 28.02 7.29 19.69
C VAL A 776 27.12 7.26 18.46
N ALA A 777 25.87 6.87 18.68
CA ALA A 777 24.82 6.84 17.67
C ALA A 777 23.77 7.91 18.01
N VAL A 778 23.53 8.86 17.10
CA VAL A 778 22.55 9.94 17.28
C VAL A 778 21.41 9.73 16.30
N VAL A 779 20.20 9.56 16.83
CA VAL A 779 18.95 9.54 16.03
C VAL A 779 18.34 10.92 16.05
N GLY A 780 18.14 11.50 14.87
CA GLY A 780 17.60 12.84 14.75
C GLY A 780 16.63 13.03 13.61
N SER A 781 16.00 14.19 13.57
CA SER A 781 15.20 14.67 12.46
C SER A 781 15.38 16.18 12.31
N SER A 782 15.35 16.63 11.05
CA SER A 782 15.31 18.05 10.72
C SER A 782 13.98 18.70 11.06
#